data_c27ba13a1e99cb76d5d515fc515ebd67
#
_entry.id   c27ba13a1e99cb76d5d515fc515ebd67
#
_cell.length_a   1.000
_cell.length_b   1.000
_cell.length_c   1.000
_cell.angle_alpha   90.00
_cell.angle_beta   90.00
_cell.angle_gamma   90.00
#
_symmetry.space_group_name_H-M   'P 1'
#
loop_
_entity.id
_entity.type
_entity.pdbx_description
1 polymer ?
#
loop_
_entity_poly.entity_id
_entity_poly.type
_entity_poly.pdbx_seq_one_letter_code
_entity_poly.pdbx_strand_id
1 'polypeptide(L)'
;MLTRNGYLISPENSQEIKRELTVRPVTNEAIGIPSPSFKVFRVVKGATSQPKVDSVLVPRYYGLGRFGPPTRDVRPDFRSAPGIVFTGRLREATRQPEAFAAGVKAFEEKGGGVLSLPCGYGKCLGKDTPVMMFDGTIKKVQDIKVGEQIMGDDSTSRKVLSTCTGTEQLYKIVPTKGDPYIVNESHILSLKYVQKRNKKHGEILDISVLDYLNTSNDFKHNEVRGYRVPISFSTNEVPLDPYMVGYWLGDGASDSARISCQDSTVLHYFHRNLGKYDLYLDYISQYDYRIRGTKPNYFFKTLRDLNLIGNKHIPLIYKCNSREARLQILAGLIDSDGSAHRGGWDFCQKNEKLFDDVLFLARSLGFACYKQKCIKTCTNAPGGPKIGNYFRCSISGAGIEDVPCKIHRKRLESREQIKNVLNVGIKVQKLGVGEYFGFEIDGNRRFVLGDFTVTHNTTVALALSAQLKVRTMIVVHKEFLANQWVEKIKEFCPGATIGRVQGDTFDIEKDYVIAMIQTMCGRAMSSTPGPREFDKKAFDSIGLLVVDEAHHIGAPAFSQFMFKICPKFTLGLTATPERKDGLTRLLYWFLGPEFFRIERTNQGTTQVITLRYTDEAFKDAPPVTRFGKLNMAGMINVVAELEARNVLIVKTVNEALGNNRRVLVLSDRREHCFLLQNMIGSKAKLYIGGMKEEDLAESAKSPVVVATFQLAHEGLDIPVLDTVILA
;
A
#
# COMPACT_ATOMS: atom_id res chain seq x y z
N MET A 1 35.52 -16.67 24.13
CA MET A 1 36.02 -15.49 23.39
C MET A 1 34.98 -15.03 22.37
N LEU A 2 34.71 -13.74 22.27
CA LEU A 2 33.81 -13.20 21.26
C LEU A 2 34.60 -12.64 20.07
N THR A 3 34.22 -13.05 18.86
CA THR A 3 34.94 -12.73 17.62
C THR A 3 34.03 -12.08 16.60
N ARG A 4 34.58 -11.54 15.48
CA ARG A 4 33.82 -11.00 14.34
C ARG A 4 32.80 -11.98 13.70
N ASN A 5 32.89 -13.25 14.01
CA ASN A 5 32.10 -14.32 13.43
C ASN A 5 31.15 -15.01 14.44
N GLY A 6 31.20 -14.64 15.71
CA GLY A 6 30.38 -15.22 16.76
C GLY A 6 31.15 -15.54 18.04
N TYR A 7 30.56 -16.31 18.93
CA TYR A 7 31.16 -16.72 20.19
C TYR A 7 31.97 -18.00 20.01
N LEU A 8 33.28 -17.94 20.27
CA LEU A 8 34.22 -19.07 20.15
C LEU A 8 34.38 -19.77 21.50
N ILE A 9 34.14 -21.07 21.53
CA ILE A 9 34.24 -21.92 22.73
C ILE A 9 35.41 -22.91 22.60
N SER A 10 35.95 -23.33 23.76
CA SER A 10 36.95 -24.36 23.82
C SER A 10 36.37 -25.76 23.52
N PRO A 11 37.22 -26.75 23.19
CA PRO A 11 36.76 -28.05 22.68
C PRO A 11 36.12 -28.99 23.71
N GLU A 12 36.32 -28.74 24.98
CA GLU A 12 36.01 -29.69 26.08
C GLU A 12 34.52 -30.10 26.13
N ASN A 13 33.60 -29.23 25.69
CA ASN A 13 32.13 -29.50 25.64
C ASN A 13 31.60 -29.58 24.20
N SER A 14 32.45 -29.78 23.21
CA SER A 14 32.08 -29.56 21.81
C SER A 14 31.05 -30.55 21.25
N GLN A 15 30.98 -31.79 21.77
CA GLN A 15 30.08 -32.80 21.21
C GLN A 15 28.60 -32.55 21.62
N GLU A 16 28.33 -32.20 22.87
CA GLU A 16 27.03 -31.85 23.34
C GLU A 16 26.48 -30.64 22.61
N ILE A 17 27.30 -29.59 22.49
CA ILE A 17 26.94 -28.35 21.80
C ILE A 17 26.68 -28.58 20.31
N LYS A 18 27.50 -29.41 19.63
CA LYS A 18 27.28 -29.79 18.24
C LYS A 18 25.96 -30.54 18.05
N ARG A 19 25.50 -31.35 19.04
CA ARG A 19 24.18 -32.00 19.01
C ARG A 19 23.08 -30.98 19.19
N GLU A 20 23.15 -30.10 20.18
CA GLU A 20 22.16 -29.06 20.47
C GLU A 20 22.02 -28.08 19.30
N LEU A 21 23.10 -27.65 18.68
CA LEU A 21 23.13 -26.74 17.55
C LEU A 21 23.00 -27.44 16.17
N THR A 22 22.72 -28.74 16.15
CA THR A 22 22.23 -29.44 14.98
C THR A 22 20.70 -29.47 15.04
N VAL A 23 20.09 -28.46 14.43
CA VAL A 23 18.63 -28.23 14.51
C VAL A 23 17.89 -28.92 13.38
N ARG A 24 16.68 -29.34 13.66
CA ARG A 24 15.75 -29.91 12.69
C ARG A 24 14.42 -29.14 12.77
N PRO A 25 13.90 -28.65 11.62
CA PRO A 25 12.56 -28.10 11.59
C PRO A 25 11.52 -29.16 12.01
N VAL A 26 10.57 -28.77 12.85
CA VAL A 26 9.42 -29.62 13.17
C VAL A 26 8.55 -29.72 11.92
N THR A 27 8.40 -30.93 11.40
CA THR A 27 7.48 -31.22 10.30
C THR A 27 6.11 -31.56 10.86
N ASN A 28 5.07 -31.28 10.07
CA ASN A 28 3.72 -31.71 10.38
C ASN A 28 3.73 -33.25 10.49
N GLU A 29 3.38 -33.82 11.64
CA GLU A 29 3.40 -35.27 11.89
C GLU A 29 2.57 -36.07 10.87
N ALA A 30 1.59 -35.44 10.25
CA ALA A 30 0.76 -36.01 9.18
C ALA A 30 1.54 -36.35 7.88
N ILE A 31 2.75 -35.84 7.69
CA ILE A 31 3.51 -35.99 6.43
C ILE A 31 4.62 -37.05 6.55
N GLY A 32 4.97 -37.48 7.75
CA GLY A 32 5.89 -38.61 8.01
C GLY A 32 7.34 -38.48 7.51
N ILE A 33 7.71 -37.41 6.81
CA ILE A 33 9.08 -37.20 6.30
C ILE A 33 9.78 -36.15 7.15
N PRO A 34 10.81 -36.53 7.95
CA PRO A 34 11.56 -35.57 8.74
C PRO A 34 12.34 -34.63 7.83
N SER A 35 12.18 -33.32 8.04
CA SER A 35 13.01 -32.31 7.37
C SER A 35 14.50 -32.56 7.67
N PRO A 36 15.41 -32.29 6.70
CA PRO A 36 16.84 -32.45 6.93
C PRO A 36 17.30 -31.53 8.07
N SER A 37 18.14 -32.08 8.96
CA SER A 37 18.79 -31.29 9.99
C SER A 37 19.93 -30.45 9.40
N PHE A 38 20.20 -29.29 9.99
CA PHE A 38 21.33 -28.45 9.61
C PHE A 38 22.09 -27.91 10.83
N LYS A 39 23.36 -27.54 10.60
CA LYS A 39 24.26 -27.10 11.67
C LYS A 39 24.20 -25.59 11.85
N VAL A 40 24.03 -25.14 13.10
CA VAL A 40 24.03 -23.72 13.51
C VAL A 40 25.31 -23.44 14.31
N PHE A 41 26.43 -23.99 13.85
CA PHE A 41 27.79 -23.79 14.38
C PHE A 41 28.80 -23.96 13.26
N ARG A 42 30.03 -23.48 13.50
CA ARG A 42 31.20 -23.75 12.63
C ARG A 42 32.33 -24.32 13.45
N VAL A 43 33.09 -25.23 12.86
CA VAL A 43 34.33 -25.77 13.45
C VAL A 43 35.49 -24.92 12.93
N VAL A 44 36.27 -24.36 13.85
CA VAL A 44 37.46 -23.60 13.57
C VAL A 44 38.69 -24.50 13.88
N LYS A 45 39.41 -24.92 12.84
CA LYS A 45 40.59 -25.77 12.99
C LYS A 45 41.70 -24.98 13.67
N GLY A 46 42.27 -25.56 14.70
CA GLY A 46 43.45 -25.00 15.41
C GLY A 46 44.67 -24.98 14.49
N ALA A 47 45.31 -23.83 14.34
CA ALA A 47 46.43 -23.65 13.42
C ALA A 47 47.79 -23.99 14.03
N THR A 48 47.95 -24.00 15.37
CA THR A 48 49.28 -23.94 16.01
C THR A 48 49.48 -24.77 17.30
N SER A 49 48.50 -25.61 17.72
CA SER A 49 48.68 -26.44 18.92
C SER A 49 48.78 -27.93 18.60
N GLN A 50 49.73 -28.64 19.21
CA GLN A 50 49.73 -30.10 19.26
C GLN A 50 49.24 -30.54 20.65
N PRO A 51 48.15 -31.35 20.75
CA PRO A 51 47.30 -31.85 19.66
C PRO A 51 46.42 -30.75 19.04
N LYS A 52 46.11 -30.85 17.74
CA LYS A 52 45.20 -29.92 17.02
C LYS A 52 43.78 -30.03 17.61
N VAL A 53 43.43 -29.09 18.45
CA VAL A 53 42.13 -29.09 19.12
C VAL A 53 41.24 -28.10 18.42
N ASP A 54 40.16 -28.59 17.79
CA ASP A 54 39.19 -27.77 17.03
C ASP A 54 38.25 -27.00 17.99
N SER A 55 38.27 -25.68 17.90
CA SER A 55 37.32 -24.82 18.58
C SER A 55 35.99 -24.80 17.85
N VAL A 56 34.90 -24.49 18.55
CA VAL A 56 33.57 -24.38 17.96
C VAL A 56 33.07 -22.93 18.05
N LEU A 57 32.70 -22.40 16.91
CA LEU A 57 32.06 -21.08 16.78
C LEU A 57 30.54 -21.25 16.83
N VAL A 58 29.90 -20.58 17.79
CA VAL A 58 28.46 -20.64 18.01
C VAL A 58 27.81 -19.26 17.87
N PRO A 59 26.46 -19.17 17.71
CA PRO A 59 25.76 -17.88 17.69
C PRO A 59 26.06 -17.07 18.94
N ARG A 60 26.17 -15.75 18.78
CA ARG A 60 26.60 -14.83 19.85
C ARG A 60 25.80 -15.00 21.13
N TYR A 61 24.49 -14.90 21.06
CA TYR A 61 23.63 -14.90 22.25
C TYR A 61 23.40 -16.30 22.82
N TYR A 62 23.52 -17.34 21.99
CA TYR A 62 23.62 -18.70 22.50
C TYR A 62 24.87 -18.85 23.40
N GLY A 63 26.04 -18.38 22.90
CA GLY A 63 27.28 -18.41 23.66
C GLY A 63 27.24 -17.60 24.96
N LEU A 64 26.69 -16.38 24.89
CA LEU A 64 26.50 -15.51 26.06
C LEU A 64 25.55 -16.13 27.10
N GLY A 65 24.45 -16.73 26.66
CA GLY A 65 23.45 -17.35 27.54
C GLY A 65 23.96 -18.65 28.19
N ARG A 66 24.76 -19.44 27.47
CA ARG A 66 25.23 -20.76 27.94
C ARG A 66 26.53 -20.68 28.76
N PHE A 67 27.45 -19.75 28.40
CA PHE A 67 28.80 -19.67 28.97
C PHE A 67 29.08 -18.34 29.68
N GLY A 68 28.12 -17.42 29.71
CA GLY A 68 28.29 -16.10 30.31
C GLY A 68 29.12 -15.13 29.46
N PRO A 69 29.62 -14.03 30.07
CA PRO A 69 30.41 -13.04 29.39
C PRO A 69 31.71 -13.63 28.85
N PRO A 70 32.18 -13.20 27.67
CA PRO A 70 33.40 -13.70 27.07
C PRO A 70 34.62 -13.26 27.86
N THR A 71 35.61 -14.15 28.04
CA THR A 71 36.88 -13.83 28.66
C THR A 71 37.69 -12.77 27.88
N ARG A 72 37.42 -12.66 26.58
CA ARG A 72 38.02 -11.66 25.69
C ARG A 72 37.06 -11.35 24.54
N ASP A 73 36.83 -10.07 24.29
CA ASP A 73 36.13 -9.57 23.10
C ASP A 73 37.17 -9.05 22.09
N VAL A 74 37.28 -9.72 20.95
CA VAL A 74 38.24 -9.39 19.86
C VAL A 74 37.50 -8.99 18.59
N ARG A 75 36.26 -8.53 18.74
CA ARG A 75 35.53 -7.93 17.62
C ARG A 75 36.23 -6.65 17.18
N PRO A 76 36.26 -6.35 15.88
CA PRO A 76 36.88 -5.14 15.37
C PRO A 76 36.10 -3.89 15.87
N ASP A 77 36.81 -2.78 15.95
CA ASP A 77 36.20 -1.49 16.20
C ASP A 77 35.37 -1.05 14.99
N PHE A 78 34.16 -0.64 15.23
CA PHE A 78 33.25 -0.15 14.20
C PHE A 78 33.53 1.32 13.88
N ARG A 79 33.14 1.79 12.69
CA ARG A 79 33.21 3.20 12.32
C ARG A 79 32.01 3.99 12.84
N SER A 80 32.32 5.15 13.40
CA SER A 80 31.30 6.17 13.68
C SER A 80 30.69 6.68 12.37
N ALA A 81 29.39 6.96 12.37
CA ALA A 81 28.63 7.51 11.26
C ALA A 81 27.87 8.76 11.72
N PRO A 82 28.57 9.90 11.92
CA PRO A 82 27.96 11.12 12.44
C PRO A 82 26.91 11.71 11.50
N GLY A 83 26.92 11.35 10.21
CA GLY A 83 25.91 11.72 9.23
C GLY A 83 24.53 11.08 9.49
N ILE A 84 24.45 10.05 10.34
CA ILE A 84 23.18 9.45 10.73
C ILE A 84 22.51 10.34 11.79
N VAL A 85 21.65 11.25 11.34
CA VAL A 85 20.84 12.12 12.19
C VAL A 85 19.37 11.87 11.86
N PHE A 86 18.62 11.37 12.82
CA PHE A 86 17.18 11.13 12.65
C PHE A 86 16.41 12.44 12.80
N THR A 87 15.78 12.88 11.73
CA THR A 87 14.98 14.11 11.69
C THR A 87 13.47 13.83 11.95
N GLY A 88 13.10 12.57 12.08
CA GLY A 88 11.74 12.17 12.44
C GLY A 88 11.44 12.32 13.93
N ARG A 89 10.21 12.02 14.32
CA ARG A 89 9.77 12.04 15.73
C ARG A 89 9.11 10.70 16.11
N LEU A 90 9.48 10.19 17.27
CA LEU A 90 8.85 8.99 17.87
C LEU A 90 7.55 9.40 18.59
N ARG A 91 6.57 8.50 18.63
CA ARG A 91 5.20 8.81 19.04
C ARG A 91 4.80 8.05 20.29
N GLU A 92 4.32 8.78 21.30
CA GLU A 92 3.86 8.22 22.58
C GLU A 92 2.62 7.35 22.39
N ALA A 93 1.63 7.80 21.65
CA ALA A 93 0.36 7.09 21.43
C ALA A 93 0.52 5.70 20.77
N THR A 94 1.60 5.46 20.03
CA THR A 94 1.92 4.14 19.47
C THR A 94 3.02 3.43 20.24
N ARG A 95 3.30 3.85 21.47
CA ARG A 95 4.35 3.27 22.32
C ARG A 95 5.72 3.20 21.62
N GLN A 96 5.95 4.05 20.58
CA GLN A 96 7.24 4.12 19.88
C GLN A 96 8.37 4.63 20.78
N PRO A 97 8.19 5.62 21.66
CA PRO A 97 9.19 5.99 22.67
C PRO A 97 9.51 4.85 23.62
N GLU A 98 8.50 4.06 24.05
CA GLU A 98 8.74 2.87 24.87
C GLU A 98 9.54 1.81 24.11
N ALA A 99 9.15 1.52 22.85
CA ALA A 99 9.90 0.62 21.97
C ALA A 99 11.34 1.12 21.72
N PHE A 100 11.51 2.42 21.54
CA PHE A 100 12.81 3.05 21.40
C PHE A 100 13.64 2.96 22.70
N ALA A 101 13.07 3.33 23.85
CA ALA A 101 13.75 3.23 25.14
C ALA A 101 14.14 1.80 25.49
N ALA A 102 13.24 0.85 25.25
CA ALA A 102 13.52 -0.58 25.41
C ALA A 102 14.66 -1.05 24.47
N GLY A 103 14.69 -0.53 23.22
CA GLY A 103 15.74 -0.80 22.26
C GLY A 103 17.09 -0.23 22.68
N VAL A 104 17.13 0.99 23.16
CA VAL A 104 18.37 1.63 23.68
C VAL A 104 18.89 0.80 24.88
N LYS A 105 18.03 0.46 25.82
CA LYS A 105 18.38 -0.38 26.98
C LYS A 105 18.90 -1.75 26.54
N ALA A 106 18.26 -2.39 25.54
CA ALA A 106 18.71 -3.67 25.01
C ALA A 106 20.10 -3.57 24.34
N PHE A 107 20.40 -2.45 23.67
CA PHE A 107 21.73 -2.21 23.11
C PHE A 107 22.79 -2.02 24.20
N GLU A 108 22.49 -1.27 25.26
CA GLU A 108 23.39 -1.02 26.37
C GLU A 108 23.70 -2.30 27.19
N GLU A 109 22.66 -3.03 27.57
CA GLU A 109 22.80 -4.18 28.47
C GLU A 109 23.22 -5.46 27.75
N LYS A 110 22.70 -5.71 26.51
CA LYS A 110 22.85 -6.98 25.80
C LYS A 110 23.51 -6.83 24.43
N GLY A 111 23.62 -5.63 23.93
CA GLY A 111 24.15 -5.33 22.60
C GLY A 111 23.18 -5.65 21.46
N GLY A 112 21.90 -5.88 21.74
CA GLY A 112 20.89 -6.08 20.72
C GLY A 112 19.68 -6.88 21.16
N GLY A 113 18.77 -7.14 20.22
CA GLY A 113 17.55 -7.89 20.44
C GLY A 113 16.58 -7.83 19.29
N VAL A 114 15.37 -8.34 19.51
CA VAL A 114 14.29 -8.40 18.55
C VAL A 114 13.18 -7.43 18.94
N LEU A 115 12.74 -6.64 17.98
CA LEU A 115 11.61 -5.73 18.05
C LEU A 115 10.43 -6.34 17.27
N SER A 116 9.37 -6.70 17.97
CA SER A 116 8.15 -7.27 17.38
C SER A 116 7.03 -6.24 17.36
N LEU A 117 6.77 -5.67 16.17
CA LEU A 117 5.70 -4.71 15.95
C LEU A 117 4.79 -5.16 14.81
N PRO A 118 3.45 -5.13 14.96
CA PRO A 118 2.54 -5.46 13.88
C PRO A 118 2.67 -4.49 12.71
N CYS A 119 2.44 -4.98 11.49
CA CYS A 119 2.41 -4.15 10.28
C CYS A 119 1.37 -3.03 10.41
N GLY A 120 1.68 -1.83 9.87
CA GLY A 120 0.75 -0.68 9.88
C GLY A 120 0.58 0.02 11.23
N TYR A 121 1.46 -0.25 12.19
CA TYR A 121 1.38 0.33 13.53
C TYR A 121 1.56 1.85 13.53
N GLY A 122 0.48 2.59 13.80
CA GLY A 122 0.56 4.00 14.18
C GLY A 122 -0.31 5.03 13.48
N LYS A 123 -1.11 4.73 12.41
CA LYS A 123 -1.86 5.78 11.70
C LYS A 123 -3.15 5.29 11.12
N CYS A 124 -4.24 5.80 11.69
CA CYS A 124 -5.54 5.31 11.32
C CYS A 124 -6.56 6.44 11.23
N LEU A 125 -7.58 6.17 10.43
CA LEU A 125 -8.72 7.05 10.22
C LEU A 125 -9.91 6.50 11.03
N GLY A 126 -10.79 7.38 11.48
CA GLY A 126 -12.05 6.97 12.09
C GLY A 126 -12.96 6.29 11.08
N LYS A 127 -13.87 5.46 11.57
CA LYS A 127 -14.88 4.76 10.79
C LYS A 127 -15.60 5.70 9.82
N ASP A 128 -15.97 5.18 8.67
CA ASP A 128 -16.67 5.88 7.58
C ASP A 128 -15.88 7.02 6.90
N THR A 129 -14.61 7.23 7.24
CA THR A 129 -13.78 8.23 6.54
C THR A 129 -13.61 7.83 5.07
N PRO A 130 -13.99 8.70 4.11
CA PRO A 130 -13.89 8.41 2.69
C PRO A 130 -12.45 8.55 2.21
N VAL A 131 -11.96 7.56 1.48
CA VAL A 131 -10.62 7.52 0.85
C VAL A 131 -10.78 7.39 -0.65
N MET A 132 -9.95 8.11 -1.40
CA MET A 132 -9.96 8.08 -2.86
C MET A 132 -9.15 6.89 -3.36
N MET A 133 -9.79 6.03 -4.13
CA MET A 133 -9.11 4.94 -4.85
C MET A 133 -8.42 5.46 -6.10
N PHE A 134 -7.45 4.73 -6.62
CA PHE A 134 -6.68 5.16 -7.80
C PHE A 134 -7.51 5.26 -9.08
N ASP A 135 -8.59 4.49 -9.18
CA ASP A 135 -9.56 4.56 -10.28
C ASP A 135 -10.53 5.76 -10.16
N GLY A 136 -10.41 6.56 -9.10
CA GLY A 136 -11.27 7.71 -8.79
C GLY A 136 -12.56 7.38 -8.06
N THR A 137 -12.81 6.11 -7.72
CA THR A 137 -13.92 5.75 -6.83
C THR A 137 -13.60 6.13 -5.39
N ILE A 138 -14.63 6.28 -4.57
CA ILE A 138 -14.47 6.59 -3.14
C ILE A 138 -14.91 5.38 -2.32
N LYS A 139 -14.02 4.92 -1.43
CA LYS A 139 -14.34 3.86 -0.45
C LYS A 139 -14.26 4.38 0.98
N LYS A 140 -15.02 3.77 1.87
CA LYS A 140 -14.85 3.98 3.31
C LYS A 140 -13.58 3.27 3.79
N VAL A 141 -12.87 3.87 4.75
CA VAL A 141 -11.60 3.36 5.23
C VAL A 141 -11.65 1.90 5.71
N GLN A 142 -12.75 1.49 6.36
CA GLN A 142 -12.95 0.11 6.84
C GLN A 142 -13.15 -0.91 5.71
N ASP A 143 -13.52 -0.47 4.51
CA ASP A 143 -13.78 -1.32 3.35
C ASP A 143 -12.52 -1.49 2.47
N ILE A 144 -11.43 -0.78 2.80
CA ILE A 144 -10.16 -0.86 2.09
C ILE A 144 -9.45 -2.16 2.47
N LYS A 145 -8.97 -2.87 1.47
CA LYS A 145 -8.30 -4.17 1.61
C LYS A 145 -6.84 -4.07 1.15
N VAL A 146 -6.02 -4.99 1.66
CA VAL A 146 -4.62 -5.15 1.22
C VAL A 146 -4.58 -5.39 -0.29
N GLY A 147 -3.63 -4.73 -0.98
CA GLY A 147 -3.41 -4.80 -2.42
C GLY A 147 -4.25 -3.86 -3.26
N GLU A 148 -5.28 -3.23 -2.71
CA GLU A 148 -5.99 -2.18 -3.41
C GLU A 148 -5.09 -0.97 -3.66
N GLN A 149 -5.40 -0.24 -4.72
CA GLN A 149 -4.67 0.95 -5.09
C GLN A 149 -5.47 2.18 -4.69
N ILE A 150 -4.86 3.03 -3.89
CA ILE A 150 -5.41 4.33 -3.50
C ILE A 150 -4.67 5.47 -4.22
N MET A 151 -5.29 6.63 -4.28
CA MET A 151 -4.75 7.79 -4.97
C MET A 151 -3.67 8.46 -4.12
N GLY A 152 -2.46 8.60 -4.67
CA GLY A 152 -1.38 9.39 -4.10
C GLY A 152 -1.58 10.90 -4.31
N ASP A 153 -0.89 11.71 -3.52
CA ASP A 153 -0.91 13.17 -3.61
C ASP A 153 -0.27 13.73 -4.90
N ASP A 154 0.47 12.91 -5.62
CA ASP A 154 1.11 13.17 -6.90
C ASP A 154 0.37 12.52 -8.09
N SER A 155 -0.85 12.05 -7.86
CA SER A 155 -1.67 11.33 -8.85
C SER A 155 -1.10 9.98 -9.29
N THR A 156 -0.15 9.40 -8.54
CA THR A 156 0.34 8.04 -8.77
C THR A 156 -0.37 7.03 -7.86
N SER A 157 -0.33 5.78 -8.25
CA SER A 157 -0.92 4.69 -7.46
C SER A 157 -0.16 4.48 -6.16
N ARG A 158 -0.88 4.25 -5.07
CA ARG A 158 -0.38 3.78 -3.78
C ARG A 158 -1.01 2.43 -3.48
N LYS A 159 -0.18 1.39 -3.44
CA LYS A 159 -0.65 0.05 -3.11
C LYS A 159 -0.81 -0.10 -1.61
N VAL A 160 -1.94 -0.63 -1.17
CA VAL A 160 -2.20 -0.97 0.24
C VAL A 160 -1.43 -2.25 0.59
N LEU A 161 -0.45 -2.14 1.48
CA LEU A 161 0.45 -3.23 1.86
C LEU A 161 -0.09 -4.04 3.04
N SER A 162 -0.78 -3.39 3.96
CA SER A 162 -1.41 -4.02 5.12
C SER A 162 -2.58 -3.17 5.63
N THR A 163 -3.50 -3.78 6.38
CA THR A 163 -4.59 -3.09 7.07
C THR A 163 -4.54 -3.35 8.57
N CYS A 164 -5.04 -2.40 9.36
CA CYS A 164 -5.16 -2.55 10.80
C CYS A 164 -6.44 -1.90 11.32
N THR A 165 -6.91 -2.39 12.47
CA THR A 165 -8.06 -1.83 13.19
C THR A 165 -7.75 -1.80 14.68
N GLY A 166 -8.42 -0.94 15.42
CA GLY A 166 -8.27 -0.87 16.88
C GLY A 166 -9.20 0.18 17.48
N THR A 167 -9.01 0.46 18.76
CA THR A 167 -9.79 1.45 19.50
C THR A 167 -8.84 2.39 20.22
N GLU A 168 -9.00 3.69 20.00
CA GLU A 168 -8.11 4.73 20.53
C GLU A 168 -8.86 6.05 20.70
N GLN A 169 -8.25 7.03 21.35
CA GLN A 169 -8.76 8.38 21.39
C GLN A 169 -8.83 8.96 19.97
N LEU A 170 -10.01 9.42 19.57
CA LEU A 170 -10.25 10.00 18.25
C LEU A 170 -10.30 11.53 18.28
N TYR A 171 -9.93 12.12 17.16
CA TYR A 171 -9.96 13.56 16.91
C TYR A 171 -10.64 13.85 15.59
N LYS A 172 -11.51 14.87 15.58
CA LYS A 172 -12.15 15.37 14.37
C LYS A 172 -11.36 16.55 13.83
N ILE A 173 -10.89 16.40 12.62
CA ILE A 173 -10.24 17.48 11.86
C ILE A 173 -11.35 18.22 11.10
N VAL A 174 -11.53 19.48 11.43
CA VAL A 174 -12.58 20.33 10.85
C VAL A 174 -11.90 21.40 9.98
N PRO A 175 -11.88 21.22 8.65
CA PRO A 175 -11.42 22.26 7.73
C PRO A 175 -12.33 23.50 7.81
N THR A 176 -11.75 24.68 7.59
CA THR A 176 -12.53 25.93 7.50
C THR A 176 -13.51 25.90 6.31
N LYS A 177 -13.17 25.12 5.28
CA LYS A 177 -14.01 24.81 4.12
C LYS A 177 -13.75 23.39 3.67
N GLY A 178 -14.79 22.59 3.51
CA GLY A 178 -14.73 21.19 3.08
C GLY A 178 -15.27 20.24 4.14
N ASP A 179 -15.09 18.96 3.92
CA ASP A 179 -15.68 17.92 4.73
C ASP A 179 -14.78 17.56 5.92
N PRO A 180 -15.33 17.43 7.14
CA PRO A 180 -14.52 17.00 8.28
C PRO A 180 -14.21 15.50 8.16
N TYR A 181 -13.04 15.10 8.69
CA TYR A 181 -12.63 13.70 8.79
C TYR A 181 -12.14 13.37 10.20
N ILE A 182 -12.16 12.09 10.54
CA ILE A 182 -11.81 11.60 11.87
C ILE A 182 -10.50 10.82 11.79
N VAL A 183 -9.64 11.04 12.77
CA VAL A 183 -8.33 10.41 12.89
C VAL A 183 -8.09 9.95 14.32
N ASN A 184 -7.20 8.97 14.51
CA ASN A 184 -6.75 8.58 15.84
C ASN A 184 -5.68 9.55 16.38
N GLU A 185 -5.35 9.45 17.64
CA GLU A 185 -4.41 10.32 18.34
C GLU A 185 -3.02 10.34 17.70
N SER A 186 -2.58 9.20 17.20
CA SER A 186 -1.28 9.01 16.58
C SER A 186 -1.22 9.43 15.10
N HIS A 187 -2.30 9.92 14.54
CA HIS A 187 -2.36 10.31 13.12
C HIS A 187 -1.44 11.50 12.80
N ILE A 188 -0.83 11.49 11.60
CA ILE A 188 -0.04 12.61 11.09
C ILE A 188 -0.84 13.43 10.10
N LEU A 189 -0.93 14.69 10.40
CA LEU A 189 -1.44 15.71 9.52
C LEU A 189 -0.33 16.13 8.56
N SER A 190 -0.59 16.04 7.25
CA SER A 190 0.27 16.64 6.24
C SER A 190 -0.20 18.08 6.01
N LEU A 191 0.64 19.04 6.35
CA LEU A 191 0.36 20.48 6.26
C LEU A 191 1.36 21.13 5.31
N LYS A 192 1.00 22.29 4.75
CA LYS A 192 1.86 23.05 3.85
C LYS A 192 2.19 24.40 4.46
N TYR A 193 3.48 24.79 4.42
CA TYR A 193 3.89 26.15 4.80
C TYR A 193 3.38 27.17 3.77
N VAL A 194 2.59 28.14 4.22
CA VAL A 194 1.91 29.11 3.34
C VAL A 194 2.39 30.54 3.49
N GLN A 195 3.19 30.84 4.49
CA GLN A 195 3.71 32.19 4.71
C GLN A 195 4.85 32.50 3.74
N LYS A 196 4.65 33.45 2.82
CA LYS A 196 5.61 33.80 1.76
C LYS A 196 6.99 34.25 2.26
N ARG A 197 7.07 34.80 3.47
CA ARG A 197 8.34 35.25 4.11
C ARG A 197 9.12 34.11 4.77
N ASN A 198 8.50 32.96 4.95
CA ASN A 198 9.14 31.78 5.54
C ASN A 198 10.01 31.11 4.47
N LYS A 199 11.29 30.78 4.79
CA LYS A 199 12.20 30.06 3.89
C LYS A 199 11.64 28.69 3.45
N LYS A 200 10.74 28.11 4.25
CA LYS A 200 10.05 26.83 3.97
C LYS A 200 8.77 26.98 3.17
N HIS A 201 8.47 28.17 2.62
CA HIS A 201 7.23 28.38 1.85
C HIS A 201 7.05 27.33 0.75
N GLY A 202 5.90 26.66 0.75
CA GLY A 202 5.59 25.59 -0.19
C GLY A 202 6.00 24.18 0.24
N GLU A 203 6.90 24.04 1.22
CA GLU A 203 7.28 22.74 1.78
C GLU A 203 6.12 22.10 2.57
N ILE A 204 6.14 20.78 2.63
CA ILE A 204 5.15 19.99 3.38
C ILE A 204 5.73 19.69 4.77
N LEU A 205 4.93 19.94 5.80
CA LEU A 205 5.18 19.57 7.17
C LEU A 205 4.27 18.40 7.56
N ASP A 206 4.85 17.27 7.91
CA ASP A 206 4.15 16.16 8.51
C ASP A 206 4.25 16.26 10.05
N ILE A 207 3.13 16.51 10.72
CA ILE A 207 3.06 16.77 12.17
C ILE A 207 1.96 15.93 12.83
N SER A 208 2.22 15.35 14.02
CA SER A 208 1.17 14.58 14.71
C SER A 208 0.01 15.50 15.17
N VAL A 209 -1.18 14.92 15.35
CA VAL A 209 -2.33 15.64 15.90
C VAL A 209 -2.01 16.28 17.23
N LEU A 210 -1.34 15.57 18.14
CA LEU A 210 -0.95 16.07 19.46
C LEU A 210 0.07 17.21 19.37
N ASP A 211 1.09 17.05 18.54
CA ASP A 211 2.09 18.12 18.36
C ASP A 211 1.46 19.35 17.74
N TYR A 212 0.58 19.20 16.76
CA TYR A 212 -0.18 20.30 16.20
C TYR A 212 -1.01 21.02 17.26
N LEU A 213 -1.65 20.29 18.17
CA LEU A 213 -2.41 20.91 19.29
C LEU A 213 -1.52 21.73 20.21
N ASN A 214 -0.27 21.33 20.41
CA ASN A 214 0.72 22.00 21.26
C ASN A 214 1.44 23.18 20.59
N THR A 215 1.27 23.42 19.27
CA THR A 215 1.85 24.57 18.60
C THR A 215 1.11 25.87 18.95
N SER A 216 1.76 27.02 18.70
CA SER A 216 1.17 28.34 18.94
C SER A 216 -0.03 28.61 18.01
N ASN A 217 -0.92 29.49 18.44
CA ASN A 217 -2.04 29.92 17.60
C ASN A 217 -1.57 30.63 16.33
N ASP A 218 -0.48 31.38 16.40
CA ASP A 218 0.12 32.06 15.25
C ASP A 218 0.59 31.06 14.22
N PHE A 219 1.31 30.02 14.64
CA PHE A 219 1.73 28.91 13.78
C PHE A 219 0.53 28.25 13.06
N LYS A 220 -0.53 27.91 13.81
CA LYS A 220 -1.76 27.31 13.28
C LYS A 220 -2.51 28.19 12.28
N HIS A 221 -2.50 29.52 12.51
CA HIS A 221 -3.32 30.45 11.72
C HIS A 221 -2.55 31.13 10.59
N ASN A 222 -1.24 31.28 10.69
CA ASN A 222 -0.47 32.07 9.75
C ASN A 222 0.59 31.28 8.99
N GLU A 223 1.22 30.25 9.60
CA GLU A 223 2.33 29.56 8.96
C GLU A 223 1.91 28.34 8.14
N VAL A 224 1.00 27.50 8.65
CA VAL A 224 0.66 26.20 8.03
C VAL A 224 -0.81 26.07 7.71
N ARG A 225 -1.12 25.25 6.69
CA ARG A 225 -2.49 24.89 6.27
C ARG A 225 -2.55 23.42 5.87
N GLY A 226 -3.69 22.79 6.11
CA GLY A 226 -4.07 21.58 5.36
C GLY A 226 -4.15 21.91 3.87
N TYR A 227 -3.87 20.94 3.02
CA TYR A 227 -3.87 21.19 1.58
C TYR A 227 -4.57 20.09 0.80
N ARG A 228 -5.04 20.44 -0.38
CA ARG A 228 -5.64 19.57 -1.39
C ARG A 228 -4.80 19.57 -2.64
N VAL A 229 -4.95 18.55 -3.43
CA VAL A 229 -4.26 18.40 -4.71
C VAL A 229 -5.26 18.16 -5.85
N PRO A 230 -5.04 18.74 -7.04
CA PRO A 230 -5.71 18.29 -8.23
C PRO A 230 -5.22 16.90 -8.60
N ILE A 231 -6.06 16.11 -9.27
CA ILE A 231 -5.71 14.76 -9.68
C ILE A 231 -5.61 14.66 -11.20
N SER A 232 -4.55 14.01 -11.67
CA SER A 232 -4.39 13.65 -13.08
C SER A 232 -4.81 12.20 -13.27
N PHE A 233 -5.83 11.96 -14.10
CA PHE A 233 -6.24 10.61 -14.50
C PHE A 233 -5.71 10.28 -15.88
N SER A 234 -5.63 8.99 -16.20
CA SER A 234 -5.27 8.49 -17.52
C SER A 234 -6.31 8.94 -18.57
N THR A 235 -5.87 9.16 -19.80
CA THR A 235 -6.74 9.46 -20.91
C THR A 235 -7.47 8.19 -21.37
N ASN A 236 -8.78 8.24 -21.41
CA ASN A 236 -9.62 7.18 -21.93
C ASN A 236 -10.48 7.71 -23.08
N GLU A 237 -10.67 6.90 -24.11
CA GLU A 237 -11.60 7.21 -25.17
C GLU A 237 -13.04 7.26 -24.65
N VAL A 238 -13.80 8.22 -25.11
CA VAL A 238 -15.19 8.42 -24.71
C VAL A 238 -16.13 8.31 -25.91
N PRO A 239 -17.31 7.70 -25.76
CA PRO A 239 -18.19 7.43 -26.90
C PRO A 239 -18.85 8.69 -27.47
N LEU A 240 -19.04 9.72 -26.68
CA LEU A 240 -19.62 11.01 -27.09
C LEU A 240 -18.75 12.17 -26.67
N ASP A 241 -18.84 13.27 -27.41
CA ASP A 241 -18.17 14.53 -27.07
C ASP A 241 -18.48 14.96 -25.63
N PRO A 242 -17.46 15.18 -24.78
CA PRO A 242 -17.66 15.49 -23.36
C PRO A 242 -18.49 16.74 -23.10
N TYR A 243 -18.33 17.79 -23.91
CA TYR A 243 -19.11 19.02 -23.78
C TYR A 243 -20.61 18.77 -24.03
N MET A 244 -20.95 18.01 -25.08
CA MET A 244 -22.34 17.67 -25.39
C MET A 244 -22.99 16.84 -24.29
N VAL A 245 -22.26 15.89 -23.72
CA VAL A 245 -22.75 15.11 -22.56
C VAL A 245 -22.96 16.02 -21.35
N GLY A 246 -21.99 16.89 -21.04
CA GLY A 246 -22.10 17.86 -19.94
C GLY A 246 -23.33 18.78 -20.09
N TYR A 247 -23.56 19.31 -21.29
CA TYR A 247 -24.71 20.17 -21.57
C TYR A 247 -26.03 19.39 -21.44
N TRP A 248 -26.11 18.16 -21.97
CA TRP A 248 -27.29 17.32 -21.82
C TRP A 248 -27.57 16.94 -20.37
N LEU A 249 -26.55 16.75 -19.54
CA LEU A 249 -26.74 16.47 -18.10
C LEU A 249 -27.43 17.63 -17.37
N GLY A 250 -27.19 18.89 -17.75
CA GLY A 250 -27.89 20.04 -17.25
C GLY A 250 -29.30 20.19 -17.92
N ASP A 251 -29.32 20.69 -19.15
CA ASP A 251 -30.52 21.11 -19.87
C ASP A 251 -31.09 20.04 -20.84
N GLY A 252 -30.67 18.78 -20.75
CA GLY A 252 -31.29 17.68 -21.52
C GLY A 252 -32.54 17.12 -20.85
N ALA A 253 -33.44 16.55 -21.64
CA ALA A 253 -34.56 15.79 -21.13
C ALA A 253 -34.09 14.46 -20.53
N SER A 254 -34.60 14.11 -19.33
CA SER A 254 -34.11 12.92 -18.61
C SER A 254 -34.47 11.58 -19.25
N ASP A 255 -35.45 11.58 -20.16
CA ASP A 255 -36.02 10.39 -20.79
C ASP A 255 -35.66 10.23 -22.28
N SER A 256 -34.96 11.20 -22.87
CA SER A 256 -34.74 11.24 -24.32
C SER A 256 -33.51 12.03 -24.74
N ALA A 257 -33.13 11.89 -26.03
CA ALA A 257 -32.05 12.67 -26.66
C ALA A 257 -32.57 14.07 -27.07
N ARG A 258 -33.15 14.82 -26.11
CA ARG A 258 -33.57 16.23 -26.31
C ARG A 258 -32.72 17.14 -25.45
N ILE A 259 -32.52 18.35 -25.92
CA ILE A 259 -31.88 19.44 -25.18
C ILE A 259 -32.75 20.69 -25.27
N SER A 260 -32.80 21.48 -24.20
CA SER A 260 -33.36 22.81 -24.20
C SER A 260 -32.22 23.81 -24.31
N CYS A 261 -32.26 24.68 -25.33
CA CYS A 261 -31.17 25.61 -25.60
C CYS A 261 -31.68 26.91 -26.23
N GLN A 262 -31.32 28.03 -25.62
CA GLN A 262 -31.61 29.36 -26.14
C GLN A 262 -30.41 29.97 -26.87
N ASP A 263 -29.19 29.50 -26.58
CA ASP A 263 -27.96 30.14 -27.02
C ASP A 263 -27.48 29.58 -28.36
N SER A 264 -27.38 30.45 -29.35
CA SER A 264 -26.95 30.07 -30.72
C SER A 264 -25.56 29.50 -30.80
N THR A 265 -24.64 29.89 -29.90
CA THR A 265 -23.26 29.38 -29.92
C THR A 265 -23.20 27.90 -29.48
N VAL A 266 -24.05 27.50 -28.55
CA VAL A 266 -24.19 26.09 -28.14
C VAL A 266 -24.81 25.25 -29.26
N LEU A 267 -25.89 25.75 -29.87
CA LEU A 267 -26.53 25.09 -31.03
C LEU A 267 -25.54 24.89 -32.19
N HIS A 268 -24.75 25.92 -32.49
CA HIS A 268 -23.70 25.83 -33.48
C HIS A 268 -22.65 24.76 -33.16
N TYR A 269 -22.25 24.66 -31.88
CA TYR A 269 -21.34 23.63 -31.44
C TYR A 269 -21.92 22.22 -31.64
N PHE A 270 -23.19 22.01 -31.24
CA PHE A 270 -23.87 20.74 -31.46
C PHE A 270 -23.97 20.40 -32.95
N HIS A 271 -24.40 21.33 -33.80
CA HIS A 271 -24.48 21.11 -35.24
C HIS A 271 -23.16 20.66 -35.83
N ARG A 272 -22.06 21.31 -35.45
CA ARG A 272 -20.72 21.01 -35.98
C ARG A 272 -20.23 19.64 -35.54
N ASN A 273 -20.55 19.18 -34.32
CA ASN A 273 -19.96 17.97 -33.75
C ASN A 273 -20.87 16.74 -33.85
N LEU A 274 -22.17 16.89 -34.00
CA LEU A 274 -23.09 15.76 -34.17
C LEU A 274 -22.87 15.01 -35.49
N GLY A 275 -22.41 15.70 -36.54
CA GLY A 275 -22.08 15.06 -37.82
C GLY A 275 -21.02 13.95 -37.72
N LYS A 276 -20.12 14.00 -36.74
CA LYS A 276 -19.12 12.93 -36.46
C LYS A 276 -19.77 11.59 -36.08
N TYR A 277 -21.04 11.63 -35.67
CA TYR A 277 -21.81 10.47 -35.21
C TYR A 277 -23.00 10.17 -36.13
N ASP A 278 -23.06 10.76 -37.33
CA ASP A 278 -24.20 10.70 -38.28
C ASP A 278 -25.51 11.19 -37.63
N LEU A 279 -25.40 12.22 -36.78
CA LEU A 279 -26.50 12.84 -36.04
C LEU A 279 -26.69 14.30 -36.43
N TYR A 280 -27.89 14.81 -36.20
CA TYR A 280 -28.23 16.21 -36.41
C TYR A 280 -29.25 16.69 -35.38
N LEU A 281 -29.37 18.03 -35.23
CA LEU A 281 -30.41 18.66 -34.39
C LEU A 281 -31.68 18.92 -35.23
N ASP A 282 -32.80 18.47 -34.68
CA ASP A 282 -34.14 18.73 -35.22
C ASP A 282 -34.87 19.66 -34.26
N TYR A 283 -35.36 20.79 -34.79
CA TYR A 283 -36.12 21.79 -34.03
C TYR A 283 -37.52 21.25 -33.67
N ILE A 284 -37.91 21.37 -32.41
CA ILE A 284 -39.23 20.94 -31.91
C ILE A 284 -40.11 22.14 -31.58
N SER A 285 -39.61 23.06 -30.76
CA SER A 285 -40.31 24.24 -30.27
C SER A 285 -39.32 25.33 -29.86
N GLN A 286 -39.79 26.49 -29.37
CA GLN A 286 -39.01 27.72 -29.16
C GLN A 286 -37.58 27.54 -28.61
N TYR A 287 -37.34 26.57 -27.75
CA TYR A 287 -36.02 26.29 -27.15
C TYR A 287 -35.66 24.80 -27.13
N ASP A 288 -36.54 23.92 -27.64
CA ASP A 288 -36.37 22.48 -27.58
C ASP A 288 -35.90 21.91 -28.91
N TYR A 289 -34.83 21.11 -28.84
CA TYR A 289 -34.21 20.45 -29.96
C TYR A 289 -34.07 18.96 -29.68
N ARG A 290 -34.29 18.11 -30.69
CA ARG A 290 -34.11 16.68 -30.63
C ARG A 290 -32.86 16.30 -31.42
N ILE A 291 -32.00 15.49 -30.81
CA ILE A 291 -30.86 14.88 -31.51
C ILE A 291 -31.40 13.67 -32.28
N ARG A 292 -31.36 13.73 -33.61
CA ARG A 292 -31.81 12.68 -34.52
C ARG A 292 -30.66 12.10 -35.30
N GLY A 293 -30.85 10.91 -35.89
CA GLY A 293 -29.93 10.21 -36.77
C GLY A 293 -30.49 8.89 -37.25
N THR A 294 -29.67 8.07 -37.87
CA THR A 294 -30.04 6.70 -38.28
C THR A 294 -30.50 5.86 -37.09
N LYS A 295 -31.35 4.90 -37.31
CA LYS A 295 -31.82 3.98 -36.25
C LYS A 295 -30.85 2.80 -36.11
N PRO A 296 -30.43 2.43 -34.88
CA PRO A 296 -30.75 3.09 -33.60
C PRO A 296 -29.97 4.41 -33.43
N ASN A 297 -30.64 5.44 -32.89
CA ASN A 297 -30.00 6.73 -32.59
C ASN A 297 -28.79 6.55 -31.65
N TYR A 298 -27.60 6.81 -32.15
CA TYR A 298 -26.35 6.56 -31.42
C TYR A 298 -26.26 7.35 -30.13
N PHE A 299 -26.68 8.63 -30.12
CA PHE A 299 -26.65 9.46 -28.91
C PHE A 299 -27.54 8.87 -27.81
N PHE A 300 -28.80 8.57 -28.16
CA PHE A 300 -29.74 7.98 -27.19
C PHE A 300 -29.29 6.60 -26.71
N LYS A 301 -28.79 5.77 -27.62
CA LYS A 301 -28.23 4.45 -27.28
C LYS A 301 -27.10 4.59 -26.29
N THR A 302 -26.16 5.50 -26.53
CA THR A 302 -25.00 5.74 -25.64
C THR A 302 -25.44 6.28 -24.27
N LEU A 303 -26.42 7.19 -24.21
CA LEU A 303 -26.97 7.65 -22.93
C LEU A 303 -27.57 6.49 -22.11
N ARG A 304 -28.25 5.57 -22.79
CA ARG A 304 -28.83 4.36 -22.15
C ARG A 304 -27.74 3.39 -21.69
N ASP A 305 -26.74 3.12 -22.54
CA ASP A 305 -25.62 2.22 -22.23
C ASP A 305 -24.79 2.76 -21.06
N LEU A 306 -24.67 4.08 -20.93
CA LEU A 306 -24.06 4.77 -19.78
C LEU A 306 -25.00 4.93 -18.56
N ASN A 307 -26.21 4.35 -18.61
CA ASN A 307 -27.21 4.40 -17.54
C ASN A 307 -27.60 5.84 -17.12
N LEU A 308 -27.74 6.75 -18.09
CA LEU A 308 -28.03 8.17 -17.85
C LEU A 308 -29.52 8.51 -17.95
N ILE A 309 -30.31 7.68 -18.65
CA ILE A 309 -31.73 7.88 -18.82
C ILE A 309 -32.48 7.69 -17.50
N GLY A 310 -33.17 8.71 -17.06
CA GLY A 310 -33.81 8.74 -15.73
C GLY A 310 -32.87 8.79 -14.54
N ASN A 311 -31.55 8.79 -14.78
CA ASN A 311 -30.52 8.69 -13.74
C ASN A 311 -29.31 9.59 -14.07
N LYS A 312 -29.54 10.90 -14.21
CA LYS A 312 -28.46 11.83 -14.54
C LYS A 312 -27.35 11.85 -13.50
N HIS A 313 -26.13 11.53 -13.96
CA HIS A 313 -24.88 11.56 -13.21
C HIS A 313 -23.70 11.70 -14.20
N ILE A 314 -22.50 12.03 -13.74
CA ILE A 314 -21.32 12.02 -14.61
C ILE A 314 -20.72 10.61 -14.61
N PRO A 315 -20.76 9.85 -15.74
CA PRO A 315 -20.18 8.52 -15.79
C PRO A 315 -18.68 8.53 -15.46
N LEU A 316 -18.19 7.47 -14.82
CA LEU A 316 -16.80 7.38 -14.35
C LEU A 316 -15.80 7.60 -15.49
N ILE A 317 -16.07 7.06 -16.69
CA ILE A 317 -15.23 7.23 -17.89
C ILE A 317 -15.04 8.71 -18.31
N TYR A 318 -15.95 9.60 -17.94
CA TYR A 318 -15.80 11.04 -18.14
C TYR A 318 -15.26 11.74 -16.90
N LYS A 319 -15.69 11.32 -15.71
CA LYS A 319 -15.32 11.92 -14.43
C LYS A 319 -13.84 11.70 -14.09
N CYS A 320 -13.32 10.52 -14.41
CA CYS A 320 -11.92 10.10 -14.18
C CYS A 320 -11.19 9.95 -15.53
N ASN A 321 -11.03 11.04 -16.26
CA ASN A 321 -10.40 11.12 -17.59
C ASN A 321 -9.37 12.24 -17.63
N SER A 322 -8.78 12.48 -18.78
CA SER A 322 -7.84 13.58 -19.02
C SER A 322 -8.38 14.93 -18.52
N ARG A 323 -7.49 15.85 -18.17
CA ARG A 323 -7.87 17.20 -17.76
C ARG A 323 -8.80 17.86 -18.79
N GLU A 324 -8.48 17.68 -20.08
CA GLU A 324 -9.26 18.27 -21.17
C GLU A 324 -10.70 17.74 -21.21
N ALA A 325 -10.91 16.43 -21.17
CA ALA A 325 -12.24 15.83 -21.16
C ALA A 325 -13.07 16.32 -19.96
N ARG A 326 -12.45 16.42 -18.77
CA ARG A 326 -13.12 16.94 -17.56
C ARG A 326 -13.47 18.41 -17.66
N LEU A 327 -12.62 19.25 -18.26
CA LEU A 327 -12.90 20.65 -18.52
C LEU A 327 -14.06 20.81 -19.50
N GLN A 328 -14.14 19.97 -20.54
CA GLN A 328 -15.24 20.00 -21.52
C GLN A 328 -16.59 19.60 -20.88
N ILE A 329 -16.61 18.54 -20.04
CA ILE A 329 -17.84 18.18 -19.27
C ILE A 329 -18.26 19.35 -18.39
N LEU A 330 -17.33 19.93 -17.64
CA LEU A 330 -17.60 21.06 -16.77
C LEU A 330 -18.13 22.25 -17.55
N ALA A 331 -17.56 22.55 -18.70
CA ALA A 331 -18.02 23.64 -19.58
C ALA A 331 -19.47 23.43 -20.03
N GLY A 332 -19.84 22.21 -20.44
CA GLY A 332 -21.22 21.89 -20.80
C GLY A 332 -22.22 22.09 -19.64
N LEU A 333 -21.83 21.63 -18.43
CA LEU A 333 -22.64 21.82 -17.22
C LEU A 333 -22.74 23.29 -16.79
N ILE A 334 -21.69 24.07 -16.96
CA ILE A 334 -21.73 25.52 -16.67
C ILE A 334 -22.56 26.25 -17.72
N ASP A 335 -22.44 25.90 -18.99
CA ASP A 335 -23.21 26.52 -20.07
C ASP A 335 -24.69 26.21 -19.96
N SER A 336 -25.10 25.09 -19.36
CA SER A 336 -26.48 24.80 -18.99
C SER A 336 -26.87 25.48 -17.66
N ASP A 337 -26.46 24.92 -16.55
CA ASP A 337 -26.95 25.23 -15.17
C ASP A 337 -26.08 26.26 -14.40
N GLY A 338 -24.93 26.70 -14.92
CA GLY A 338 -24.03 27.63 -14.24
C GLY A 338 -24.32 29.10 -14.56
N SER A 339 -23.93 30.01 -13.68
CA SER A 339 -23.91 31.46 -13.92
C SER A 339 -22.59 32.08 -13.47
N ALA A 340 -22.01 32.97 -14.28
CA ALA A 340 -20.81 33.70 -13.91
C ALA A 340 -21.11 34.70 -12.78
N HIS A 341 -20.31 34.64 -11.70
CA HIS A 341 -20.48 35.54 -10.55
C HIS A 341 -19.14 35.78 -9.85
N ARG A 342 -18.72 37.03 -9.71
CA ARG A 342 -17.55 37.49 -8.96
C ARG A 342 -16.26 36.73 -9.29
N GLY A 343 -16.01 36.44 -10.58
CA GLY A 343 -14.80 35.75 -11.06
C GLY A 343 -14.77 34.25 -10.72
N GLY A 344 -15.92 33.64 -10.65
CA GLY A 344 -16.20 32.20 -10.55
C GLY A 344 -17.56 31.90 -11.13
N TRP A 345 -18.03 30.68 -10.97
CA TRP A 345 -19.39 30.30 -11.30
C TRP A 345 -20.21 29.95 -10.07
N ASP A 346 -21.44 30.33 -10.08
CA ASP A 346 -22.48 29.81 -9.20
C ASP A 346 -23.20 28.66 -9.93
N PHE A 347 -23.18 27.48 -9.35
CA PHE A 347 -23.79 26.26 -9.88
C PHE A 347 -24.86 25.76 -8.92
N CYS A 348 -26.04 25.44 -9.43
CA CYS A 348 -27.17 25.01 -8.61
C CYS A 348 -27.93 23.85 -9.29
N GLN A 349 -28.09 22.74 -8.58
CA GLN A 349 -28.73 21.56 -9.12
C GLN A 349 -29.66 20.91 -8.07
N LYS A 350 -30.81 20.37 -8.53
CA LYS A 350 -31.76 19.65 -7.69
C LYS A 350 -31.33 18.20 -7.46
N ASN A 351 -30.74 17.55 -8.47
CA ASN A 351 -30.26 16.18 -8.40
C ASN A 351 -28.95 16.15 -7.57
N GLU A 352 -29.04 15.57 -6.38
CA GLU A 352 -27.91 15.49 -5.45
C GLU A 352 -26.73 14.69 -6.03
N LYS A 353 -27.02 13.57 -6.70
CA LYS A 353 -26.00 12.71 -7.31
C LYS A 353 -25.19 13.45 -8.39
N LEU A 354 -25.89 14.13 -9.31
CA LEU A 354 -25.24 14.94 -10.34
C LEU A 354 -24.44 16.09 -9.71
N PHE A 355 -24.98 16.71 -8.66
CA PHE A 355 -24.30 17.78 -7.94
C PHE A 355 -23.00 17.29 -7.29
N ASP A 356 -23.02 16.11 -6.62
CA ASP A 356 -21.83 15.52 -5.99
C ASP A 356 -20.78 15.12 -7.04
N ASP A 357 -21.20 14.69 -8.23
CA ASP A 357 -20.29 14.45 -9.35
C ASP A 357 -19.65 15.73 -9.88
N VAL A 358 -20.38 16.84 -9.94
CA VAL A 358 -19.82 18.16 -10.32
C VAL A 358 -18.85 18.66 -9.24
N LEU A 359 -19.16 18.42 -7.97
CA LEU A 359 -18.26 18.73 -6.85
C LEU A 359 -16.93 17.97 -6.97
N PHE A 360 -17.00 16.66 -7.23
CA PHE A 360 -15.82 15.84 -7.49
C PHE A 360 -15.04 16.35 -8.70
N LEU A 361 -15.73 16.59 -9.82
CA LEU A 361 -15.11 17.05 -11.07
C LEU A 361 -14.35 18.37 -10.88
N ALA A 362 -14.97 19.37 -10.25
CA ALA A 362 -14.37 20.68 -9.99
C ALA A 362 -13.14 20.54 -9.05
N ARG A 363 -13.26 19.79 -7.97
CA ARG A 363 -12.16 19.53 -7.02
C ARG A 363 -11.00 18.78 -7.67
N SER A 364 -11.28 17.79 -8.52
CA SER A 364 -10.26 17.03 -9.26
C SER A 364 -9.45 17.90 -10.24
N LEU A 365 -10.03 18.99 -10.72
CA LEU A 365 -9.39 19.98 -11.57
C LEU A 365 -8.59 21.04 -10.78
N GLY A 366 -8.68 21.05 -9.45
CA GLY A 366 -8.03 22.01 -8.57
C GLY A 366 -8.87 23.23 -8.20
N PHE A 367 -10.16 23.22 -8.52
CA PHE A 367 -11.06 24.32 -8.17
C PHE A 367 -11.66 24.14 -6.78
N ALA A 368 -11.86 25.24 -6.07
CA ALA A 368 -12.66 25.26 -4.84
C ALA A 368 -14.13 25.07 -5.19
N CYS A 369 -14.76 24.09 -4.56
CA CYS A 369 -16.18 23.82 -4.72
C CYS A 369 -16.71 23.17 -3.42
N TYR A 370 -17.74 23.79 -2.80
CA TYR A 370 -18.28 23.36 -1.51
C TYR A 370 -19.81 23.32 -1.55
N LYS A 371 -20.37 22.19 -1.15
CA LYS A 371 -21.81 21.91 -1.16
C LYS A 371 -22.54 22.73 -0.09
N GLN A 372 -23.58 23.43 -0.50
CA GLN A 372 -24.52 24.14 0.38
C GLN A 372 -25.93 23.74 -0.01
N LYS A 373 -26.75 23.41 0.99
CA LYS A 373 -28.20 23.21 0.78
C LYS A 373 -28.89 24.58 0.70
N CYS A 374 -29.78 24.77 -0.25
CA CYS A 374 -30.56 25.96 -0.38
C CYS A 374 -32.00 25.63 -0.82
N ILE A 375 -32.93 26.51 -0.46
CA ILE A 375 -34.31 26.44 -0.90
C ILE A 375 -34.51 27.46 -2.03
N LYS A 376 -35.01 27.03 -3.16
CA LYS A 376 -35.38 27.91 -4.28
C LYS A 376 -36.85 27.79 -4.60
N THR A 377 -37.44 28.95 -4.95
CA THR A 377 -38.81 29.03 -5.43
C THR A 377 -38.78 29.25 -6.94
N CYS A 378 -39.36 28.33 -7.69
CA CYS A 378 -39.58 28.48 -9.12
C CYS A 378 -40.93 29.20 -9.31
N THR A 379 -40.88 30.48 -9.66
CA THR A 379 -42.08 31.31 -9.83
C THR A 379 -42.86 31.03 -11.11
N ASN A 380 -42.14 30.49 -12.15
CA ASN A 380 -42.72 30.25 -13.49
C ASN A 380 -43.07 28.77 -13.73
N ALA A 381 -43.27 27.98 -12.67
CA ALA A 381 -43.63 26.57 -12.83
C ALA A 381 -45.12 26.42 -13.28
N PRO A 382 -45.38 25.46 -14.20
CA PRO A 382 -46.78 25.14 -14.53
C PRO A 382 -47.58 24.76 -13.25
N GLY A 383 -48.69 25.43 -13.02
CA GLY A 383 -49.50 25.22 -11.82
C GLY A 383 -49.14 26.10 -10.61
N GLY A 384 -48.32 27.15 -10.79
CA GLY A 384 -47.97 28.14 -9.77
C GLY A 384 -46.59 27.94 -9.15
N PRO A 385 -46.13 28.82 -8.22
CA PRO A 385 -44.81 28.78 -7.63
C PRO A 385 -44.55 27.46 -6.91
N LYS A 386 -43.43 26.79 -7.24
CA LYS A 386 -43.00 25.54 -6.60
C LYS A 386 -41.74 25.78 -5.80
N ILE A 387 -41.76 25.42 -4.52
CA ILE A 387 -40.60 25.46 -3.62
C ILE A 387 -39.90 24.11 -3.67
N GLY A 388 -38.58 24.13 -3.79
CA GLY A 388 -37.75 22.90 -3.81
C GLY A 388 -36.44 23.04 -3.07
N ASN A 389 -35.94 21.91 -2.56
CA ASN A 389 -34.61 21.81 -2.02
C ASN A 389 -33.60 21.63 -3.15
N TYR A 390 -32.55 22.42 -3.14
CA TYR A 390 -31.48 22.41 -4.13
C TYR A 390 -30.13 22.38 -3.43
N PHE A 391 -29.09 21.98 -4.20
CA PHE A 391 -27.70 22.07 -3.81
C PHE A 391 -27.03 23.16 -4.63
N ARG A 392 -26.24 24.01 -3.97
CA ARG A 392 -25.55 25.16 -4.56
C ARG A 392 -24.10 25.14 -4.20
N CYS A 393 -23.23 25.53 -5.13
CA CYS A 393 -21.81 25.79 -4.87
C CYS A 393 -21.31 26.97 -5.69
N SER A 394 -20.22 27.59 -5.21
CA SER A 394 -19.39 28.49 -6.01
C SER A 394 -18.14 27.74 -6.46
N ILE A 395 -17.83 27.77 -7.77
CA ILE A 395 -16.64 27.16 -8.37
C ILE A 395 -15.66 28.29 -8.67
N SER A 396 -14.44 28.21 -8.09
CA SER A 396 -13.40 29.22 -8.27
C SER A 396 -12.01 28.62 -8.06
N GLY A 397 -10.98 29.20 -8.64
CA GLY A 397 -9.59 28.72 -8.49
C GLY A 397 -8.69 29.23 -9.60
N ALA A 398 -7.41 28.91 -9.52
CA ALA A 398 -6.44 29.17 -10.58
C ALA A 398 -6.71 28.24 -11.78
N GLY A 399 -6.54 28.73 -12.99
CA GLY A 399 -6.80 27.98 -14.22
C GLY A 399 -8.30 27.83 -14.54
N ILE A 400 -9.18 28.63 -13.90
CA ILE A 400 -10.61 28.60 -14.18
C ILE A 400 -10.95 29.07 -15.59
N GLU A 401 -10.11 29.92 -16.15
CA GLU A 401 -10.14 30.39 -17.52
C GLU A 401 -9.96 29.29 -18.57
N ASP A 402 -9.34 28.16 -18.19
CA ASP A 402 -9.16 27.00 -19.08
C ASP A 402 -10.47 26.27 -19.39
N VAL A 403 -11.56 26.53 -18.64
CA VAL A 403 -12.85 25.87 -18.87
C VAL A 403 -13.48 26.43 -20.16
N PRO A 404 -13.64 25.60 -21.21
CA PRO A 404 -13.96 26.07 -22.55
C PRO A 404 -15.46 26.31 -22.76
N CYS A 405 -16.07 27.16 -21.93
CA CYS A 405 -17.46 27.57 -22.09
C CYS A 405 -17.71 28.14 -23.48
N LYS A 406 -18.82 27.76 -24.11
CA LYS A 406 -19.20 28.24 -25.44
C LYS A 406 -19.97 29.56 -25.33
N ILE A 407 -20.75 29.72 -24.27
CA ILE A 407 -21.53 30.92 -23.99
C ILE A 407 -20.61 32.04 -23.51
N HIS A 408 -20.44 33.09 -24.30
CA HIS A 408 -19.45 34.16 -24.05
C HIS A 408 -19.65 34.82 -22.66
N ARG A 409 -20.87 35.11 -22.25
CA ARG A 409 -21.16 35.69 -20.93
C ARG A 409 -20.84 34.80 -19.71
N LYS A 410 -20.55 33.52 -19.95
CA LYS A 410 -20.19 32.55 -18.92
C LYS A 410 -18.67 32.26 -18.91
N ARG A 411 -17.91 32.75 -19.89
CA ARG A 411 -16.46 32.66 -19.88
C ARG A 411 -15.88 33.54 -18.77
N LEU A 412 -14.85 33.05 -18.13
CA LEU A 412 -14.11 33.79 -17.12
C LEU A 412 -12.70 34.11 -17.63
N GLU A 413 -12.19 35.27 -17.21
CA GLU A 413 -10.84 35.67 -17.49
C GLU A 413 -9.88 35.23 -16.38
N SER A 414 -8.60 35.12 -16.70
CA SER A 414 -7.53 34.84 -15.73
C SER A 414 -7.50 35.92 -14.68
N ARG A 415 -7.39 35.53 -13.42
CA ARG A 415 -7.31 36.45 -12.32
C ARG A 415 -6.28 36.00 -11.30
N GLU A 416 -5.52 36.94 -10.75
CA GLU A 416 -4.61 36.65 -9.68
C GLU A 416 -5.37 36.27 -8.40
N GLN A 417 -5.03 35.08 -7.86
CA GLN A 417 -5.64 34.57 -6.62
C GLN A 417 -4.90 35.14 -5.41
N ILE A 418 -5.57 35.94 -4.58
CA ILE A 418 -5.00 36.46 -3.33
C ILE A 418 -4.65 35.32 -2.36
N LYS A 419 -5.49 34.27 -2.32
CA LYS A 419 -5.31 33.06 -1.50
C LYS A 419 -5.40 31.81 -2.38
N ASN A 420 -4.46 30.88 -2.20
CA ASN A 420 -4.53 29.59 -2.86
C ASN A 420 -5.72 28.80 -2.30
N VAL A 421 -6.70 28.50 -3.14
CA VAL A 421 -7.93 27.78 -2.78
C VAL A 421 -7.71 26.34 -2.34
N LEU A 422 -6.57 25.77 -2.67
CA LEU A 422 -6.16 24.43 -2.26
C LEU A 422 -5.65 24.37 -0.80
N ASN A 423 -5.29 25.52 -0.21
CA ASN A 423 -4.82 25.60 1.16
C ASN A 423 -5.98 25.91 2.11
N VAL A 424 -6.18 25.08 3.13
CA VAL A 424 -7.35 25.15 4.02
C VAL A 424 -6.90 25.19 5.48
N GLY A 425 -7.38 26.18 6.26
CA GLY A 425 -7.19 26.19 7.72
C GLY A 425 -7.93 25.01 8.36
N ILE A 426 -7.37 24.43 9.39
CA ILE A 426 -7.97 23.31 10.12
C ILE A 426 -8.14 23.65 11.60
N LYS A 427 -9.18 23.06 12.21
CA LYS A 427 -9.39 23.00 13.66
C LYS A 427 -9.43 21.55 14.07
N VAL A 428 -8.80 21.22 15.20
CA VAL A 428 -8.79 19.88 15.76
C VAL A 428 -9.70 19.85 16.98
N GLN A 429 -10.66 18.92 16.99
CA GLN A 429 -11.60 18.72 18.09
C GLN A 429 -11.41 17.33 18.67
N LYS A 430 -11.19 17.22 19.96
CA LYS A 430 -11.15 15.94 20.66
C LYS A 430 -12.55 15.32 20.67
N LEU A 431 -12.64 14.04 20.26
CA LEU A 431 -13.84 13.21 20.39
C LEU A 431 -13.72 12.31 21.63
N GLY A 432 -14.36 11.19 21.66
CA GLY A 432 -14.17 10.12 22.64
C GLY A 432 -13.25 9.02 22.11
N VAL A 433 -13.10 7.96 22.90
CA VAL A 433 -12.46 6.72 22.47
C VAL A 433 -13.41 6.02 21.47
N GLY A 434 -12.88 5.59 20.33
CA GLY A 434 -13.67 4.94 19.28
C GLY A 434 -12.83 4.10 18.32
N GLU A 435 -13.51 3.39 17.44
CA GLU A 435 -12.88 2.50 16.46
C GLU A 435 -12.12 3.29 15.39
N TYR A 436 -10.94 2.82 15.07
CA TYR A 436 -10.15 3.31 13.96
C TYR A 436 -9.80 2.20 12.97
N PHE A 437 -9.58 2.59 11.73
CA PHE A 437 -9.17 1.74 10.62
C PHE A 437 -7.99 2.37 9.93
N GLY A 438 -6.97 1.60 9.65
CA GLY A 438 -5.76 2.07 9.01
C GLY A 438 -5.25 1.09 7.97
N PHE A 439 -4.35 1.59 7.15
CA PHE A 439 -3.66 0.80 6.15
C PHE A 439 -2.24 1.35 5.94
N GLU A 440 -1.33 0.48 5.57
CA GLU A 440 0.00 0.86 5.11
C GLU A 440 0.01 0.91 3.57
N ILE A 441 0.73 1.86 3.01
CA ILE A 441 0.88 2.05 1.57
C ILE A 441 2.34 2.23 1.18
N ASP A 442 2.65 1.94 -0.08
CA ASP A 442 3.95 2.19 -0.68
C ASP A 442 4.18 3.69 -1.05
N GLY A 443 5.24 3.97 -1.78
CA GLY A 443 5.64 5.30 -2.25
C GLY A 443 5.93 6.27 -1.11
N ASN A 444 5.61 7.55 -1.29
CA ASN A 444 5.83 8.62 -0.29
C ASN A 444 4.87 8.55 0.91
N ARG A 445 3.99 7.52 0.97
CA ARG A 445 3.01 7.27 2.04
C ARG A 445 1.98 8.38 2.26
N ARG A 446 1.86 9.31 1.34
CA ARG A 446 0.78 10.28 1.28
C ARG A 446 -0.30 9.77 0.35
N PHE A 447 -1.54 9.98 0.75
CA PHE A 447 -2.70 9.58 -0.02
C PHE A 447 -3.81 10.62 0.11
N VAL A 448 -4.80 10.50 -0.75
CA VAL A 448 -5.87 11.49 -0.91
C VAL A 448 -7.16 10.95 -0.30
N LEU A 449 -7.78 11.74 0.58
CA LEU A 449 -9.12 11.48 1.09
C LEU A 449 -10.19 11.81 0.05
N GLY A 450 -11.42 11.39 0.29
CA GLY A 450 -12.53 11.61 -0.63
C GLY A 450 -12.84 13.08 -0.95
N ASP A 451 -12.38 14.02 -0.12
CA ASP A 451 -12.50 15.46 -0.35
C ASP A 451 -11.23 16.10 -0.95
N PHE A 452 -10.27 15.29 -1.42
CA PHE A 452 -8.97 15.66 -1.99
C PHE A 452 -7.92 16.15 -0.98
N THR A 453 -8.14 16.00 0.32
CA THR A 453 -7.17 16.31 1.39
C THR A 453 -6.09 15.23 1.47
N VAL A 454 -4.82 15.62 1.73
CA VAL A 454 -3.65 14.72 1.79
C VAL A 454 -3.26 14.36 3.24
N THR A 455 -2.78 13.10 3.48
CA THR A 455 -2.33 12.56 4.79
C THR A 455 -1.25 11.46 4.67
N HIS A 456 -0.58 11.00 5.79
CA HIS A 456 0.71 10.23 5.76
C HIS A 456 0.89 9.03 6.75
N ASN A 457 2.01 8.17 6.63
CA ASN A 457 2.38 6.96 7.45
C ASN A 457 3.91 6.79 7.85
N THR A 458 4.46 6.12 9.03
CA THR A 458 5.83 6.27 9.70
C THR A 458 6.66 5.03 10.18
N THR A 459 8.00 5.18 10.70
CA THR A 459 9.00 4.11 11.02
C THR A 459 9.89 4.34 12.27
N VAL A 460 10.13 3.31 13.17
CA VAL A 460 10.91 3.36 14.46
C VAL A 460 12.38 2.95 14.31
N ALA A 461 12.72 2.00 13.45
CA ALA A 461 14.07 1.41 13.40
C ALA A 461 15.19 2.41 13.04
N LEU A 462 14.89 3.44 12.24
CA LEU A 462 15.86 4.48 11.88
C LEU A 462 16.23 5.38 13.08
N ALA A 463 15.30 5.61 14.00
CA ALA A 463 15.58 6.35 15.22
C ALA A 463 16.61 5.61 16.10
N LEU A 464 16.48 4.28 16.23
CA LEU A 464 17.43 3.44 16.98
C LEU A 464 18.83 3.46 16.36
N SER A 465 18.95 3.41 15.04
CA SER A 465 20.26 3.49 14.36
C SER A 465 20.91 4.86 14.54
N ALA A 466 20.13 5.93 14.52
CA ALA A 466 20.61 7.30 14.73
C ALA A 466 21.09 7.56 16.17
N GLN A 467 20.50 6.90 17.16
CA GLN A 467 20.95 6.96 18.56
C GLN A 467 22.37 6.41 18.73
N LEU A 468 22.68 5.31 18.03
CA LEU A 468 23.98 4.68 18.10
C LEU A 468 25.08 5.42 17.32
N LYS A 469 24.72 6.17 16.28
CA LYS A 469 25.64 6.88 15.37
C LYS A 469 26.76 5.99 14.84
N VAL A 470 26.45 4.78 14.46
CA VAL A 470 27.36 3.79 13.92
C VAL A 470 26.97 3.36 12.52
N ARG A 471 27.95 2.99 11.70
CA ARG A 471 27.67 2.43 10.37
C ARG A 471 26.71 1.25 10.49
N THR A 472 25.59 1.32 9.79
CA THR A 472 24.46 0.39 9.92
C THR A 472 24.27 -0.40 8.64
N MET A 473 24.28 -1.73 8.74
CA MET A 473 23.87 -2.62 7.65
C MET A 473 22.45 -3.10 7.85
N ILE A 474 21.59 -2.94 6.83
CA ILE A 474 20.21 -3.40 6.82
C ILE A 474 20.11 -4.55 5.82
N VAL A 475 19.76 -5.72 6.30
CA VAL A 475 19.62 -6.94 5.47
C VAL A 475 18.17 -7.19 5.17
N VAL A 476 17.86 -7.32 3.87
CA VAL A 476 16.52 -7.57 3.34
C VAL A 476 16.50 -8.75 2.39
N HIS A 477 15.35 -9.37 2.18
CA HIS A 477 15.22 -10.56 1.33
C HIS A 477 14.60 -10.29 -0.04
N LYS A 478 14.03 -9.10 -0.28
CA LYS A 478 13.40 -8.69 -1.55
C LYS A 478 13.87 -7.29 -1.96
N GLU A 479 14.01 -7.07 -3.26
CA GLU A 479 14.52 -5.81 -3.82
C GLU A 479 13.61 -4.63 -3.53
N PHE A 480 12.29 -4.81 -3.59
CA PHE A 480 11.36 -3.72 -3.27
C PHE A 480 11.51 -3.23 -1.82
N LEU A 481 11.83 -4.13 -0.85
CA LEU A 481 12.14 -3.74 0.53
C LEU A 481 13.45 -2.93 0.58
N ALA A 482 14.46 -3.30 -0.21
CA ALA A 482 15.69 -2.54 -0.30
C ALA A 482 15.43 -1.09 -0.77
N ASN A 483 14.59 -0.92 -1.79
CA ASN A 483 14.21 0.39 -2.31
C ASN A 483 13.41 1.20 -1.28
N GLN A 484 12.49 0.57 -0.57
CA GLN A 484 11.75 1.23 0.53
C GLN A 484 12.67 1.73 1.65
N TRP A 485 13.70 0.96 2.02
CA TRP A 485 14.68 1.39 3.01
C TRP A 485 15.49 2.59 2.52
N VAL A 486 15.89 2.62 1.23
CA VAL A 486 16.58 3.79 0.62
C VAL A 486 15.72 5.06 0.76
N GLU A 487 14.43 4.98 0.42
CA GLU A 487 13.50 6.10 0.52
C GLU A 487 13.34 6.58 1.97
N LYS A 488 13.16 5.64 2.90
CA LYS A 488 13.04 5.96 4.34
C LYS A 488 14.28 6.61 4.93
N ILE A 489 15.47 6.17 4.53
CA ILE A 489 16.72 6.76 4.99
C ILE A 489 16.86 8.19 4.44
N LYS A 490 16.56 8.41 3.17
CA LYS A 490 16.57 9.75 2.57
C LYS A 490 15.58 10.70 3.26
N GLU A 491 14.42 10.19 3.66
CA GLU A 491 13.37 10.96 4.32
C GLU A 491 13.76 11.32 5.78
N PHE A 492 14.16 10.32 6.57
CA PHE A 492 14.37 10.49 8.02
C PHE A 492 15.81 10.71 8.45
N CYS A 493 16.76 10.47 7.56
CA CYS A 493 18.18 10.70 7.79
C CYS A 493 18.82 11.35 6.54
N PRO A 494 18.37 12.56 6.12
CA PRO A 494 18.72 13.15 4.82
C PRO A 494 20.20 13.44 4.63
N GLY A 495 20.99 13.53 5.71
CA GLY A 495 22.44 13.70 5.66
C GLY A 495 23.26 12.43 5.54
N ALA A 496 22.62 11.25 5.62
CA ALA A 496 23.31 9.98 5.62
C ALA A 496 23.58 9.46 4.20
N THR A 497 24.77 8.89 4.00
CA THR A 497 25.15 8.23 2.75
C THR A 497 24.64 6.80 2.71
N ILE A 498 24.24 6.32 1.51
CA ILE A 498 23.63 4.99 1.35
C ILE A 498 24.42 4.19 0.33
N GLY A 499 24.86 2.99 0.71
CA GLY A 499 25.51 2.01 -0.13
C GLY A 499 24.64 0.76 -0.35
N ARG A 500 25.04 -0.11 -1.27
CA ARG A 500 24.29 -1.31 -1.65
C ARG A 500 25.20 -2.53 -1.81
N VAL A 501 24.72 -3.68 -1.33
CA VAL A 501 25.33 -5.00 -1.56
C VAL A 501 24.27 -5.89 -2.24
N GLN A 502 24.34 -5.96 -3.58
CA GLN A 502 23.39 -6.69 -4.40
C GLN A 502 24.04 -7.17 -5.71
N GLY A 503 23.93 -8.47 -6.03
CA GLY A 503 24.55 -9.03 -7.22
C GLY A 503 26.07 -8.75 -7.24
N ASP A 504 26.55 -8.02 -8.23
CA ASP A 504 27.97 -7.63 -8.34
C ASP A 504 28.29 -6.29 -7.65
N THR A 505 27.28 -5.52 -7.25
CA THR A 505 27.47 -4.25 -6.51
C THR A 505 27.91 -4.54 -5.06
N PHE A 506 29.00 -3.89 -4.65
CA PHE A 506 29.57 -3.99 -3.30
C PHE A 506 30.05 -2.62 -2.83
N ASP A 507 29.14 -1.80 -2.32
CA ASP A 507 29.41 -0.48 -1.75
C ASP A 507 29.07 -0.46 -0.26
N ILE A 508 30.11 -0.65 0.59
CA ILE A 508 29.97 -0.77 2.05
C ILE A 508 30.55 0.43 2.81
N GLU A 509 31.22 1.37 2.14
CA GLU A 509 31.88 2.51 2.77
C GLU A 509 30.93 3.69 3.04
N LYS A 510 29.65 3.43 3.27
CA LYS A 510 28.58 4.40 3.51
C LYS A 510 28.04 4.28 4.93
N ASP A 511 27.28 5.29 5.37
CA ASP A 511 26.65 5.31 6.70
C ASP A 511 25.60 4.22 6.86
N TYR A 512 24.75 4.04 5.83
CA TYR A 512 23.83 2.92 5.70
C TYR A 512 24.25 2.03 4.53
N VAL A 513 24.23 0.72 4.74
CA VAL A 513 24.47 -0.29 3.72
C VAL A 513 23.26 -1.20 3.63
N ILE A 514 22.57 -1.22 2.48
CA ILE A 514 21.44 -2.11 2.25
C ILE A 514 21.93 -3.35 1.53
N ALA A 515 21.78 -4.51 2.17
CA ALA A 515 22.33 -5.78 1.68
C ALA A 515 21.20 -6.78 1.35
N MET A 516 21.28 -7.37 0.17
CA MET A 516 20.40 -8.48 -0.21
C MET A 516 20.94 -9.79 0.39
N ILE A 517 20.06 -10.50 1.11
CA ILE A 517 20.46 -11.75 1.80
C ILE A 517 20.98 -12.81 0.83
N GLN A 518 20.44 -12.88 -0.38
CA GLN A 518 20.90 -13.83 -1.41
C GLN A 518 22.38 -13.60 -1.75
N THR A 519 22.78 -12.35 -1.93
CA THR A 519 24.18 -11.97 -2.16
C THR A 519 25.05 -12.28 -0.95
N MET A 520 24.55 -11.99 0.26
CA MET A 520 25.26 -12.25 1.51
C MET A 520 25.48 -13.75 1.76
N CYS A 521 24.52 -14.59 1.39
CA CYS A 521 24.62 -16.06 1.51
C CYS A 521 25.51 -16.65 0.42
N GLY A 522 25.38 -16.19 -0.82
CA GLY A 522 26.03 -16.79 -2.01
C GLY A 522 27.51 -16.53 -2.15
N ARG A 523 28.06 -15.47 -1.51
CA ARG A 523 29.51 -15.15 -1.58
C ARG A 523 30.29 -15.73 -0.40
N ALA A 524 31.42 -16.37 -0.66
CA ALA A 524 32.33 -16.87 0.38
C ALA A 524 33.15 -15.73 1.02
N MET A 525 33.79 -16.00 2.18
CA MET A 525 34.75 -15.10 2.83
C MET A 525 36.15 -15.59 2.53
N SER A 526 37.03 -14.76 1.99
CA SER A 526 38.42 -15.10 1.62
C SER A 526 39.40 -14.06 2.16
N SER A 527 40.65 -14.46 2.40
CA SER A 527 41.73 -13.52 2.70
C SER A 527 42.38 -12.94 1.44
N THR A 528 42.12 -13.57 0.30
CA THR A 528 42.51 -13.12 -1.05
C THR A 528 41.26 -13.23 -1.93
N PRO A 529 40.29 -12.26 -1.81
CA PRO A 529 38.99 -12.41 -2.42
C PRO A 529 39.04 -12.32 -3.94
N GLY A 530 38.43 -13.30 -4.61
CA GLY A 530 38.10 -13.23 -6.03
C GLY A 530 36.87 -12.33 -6.29
N PRO A 531 36.48 -12.14 -7.56
CA PRO A 531 35.41 -11.21 -7.93
C PRO A 531 34.05 -11.48 -7.27
N ARG A 532 33.81 -12.72 -6.81
CA ARG A 532 32.55 -13.14 -6.16
C ARG A 532 32.72 -13.58 -4.71
N GLU A 533 33.78 -13.12 -4.05
CA GLU A 533 34.09 -13.42 -2.65
C GLU A 533 34.15 -12.14 -1.84
N PHE A 534 33.93 -12.21 -0.54
CA PHE A 534 34.11 -11.09 0.38
C PHE A 534 35.46 -11.20 1.07
N ASP A 535 36.16 -10.08 1.23
CA ASP A 535 37.30 -10.01 2.13
C ASP A 535 36.88 -10.40 3.56
N LYS A 536 37.75 -11.12 4.29
CA LYS A 536 37.46 -11.52 5.67
C LYS A 536 37.17 -10.36 6.60
N LYS A 537 37.69 -9.16 6.30
CA LYS A 537 37.49 -7.93 7.06
C LYS A 537 36.39 -7.01 6.48
N ALA A 538 35.72 -7.42 5.42
CA ALA A 538 34.79 -6.60 4.68
C ALA A 538 33.71 -5.92 5.55
N PHE A 539 33.28 -6.59 6.63
CA PHE A 539 32.21 -6.10 7.50
C PHE A 539 32.70 -5.55 8.86
N ASP A 540 34.02 -5.40 9.04
CA ASP A 540 34.59 -4.96 10.33
C ASP A 540 34.15 -3.54 10.73
N SER A 541 33.86 -2.68 9.75
CA SER A 541 33.41 -1.31 9.99
C SER A 541 31.93 -1.17 10.41
N ILE A 542 31.15 -2.25 10.28
CA ILE A 542 29.71 -2.25 10.60
C ILE A 542 29.51 -2.35 12.12
N GLY A 543 28.86 -1.34 12.71
CA GLY A 543 28.56 -1.31 14.13
C GLY A 543 27.20 -1.89 14.49
N LEU A 544 26.18 -1.70 13.62
CA LEU A 544 24.82 -2.22 13.79
C LEU A 544 24.40 -3.07 12.60
N LEU A 545 23.88 -4.27 12.86
CA LEU A 545 23.19 -5.10 11.89
C LEU A 545 21.70 -5.07 12.17
N VAL A 546 20.92 -4.59 11.22
CA VAL A 546 19.45 -4.64 11.22
C VAL A 546 19.02 -5.76 10.26
N VAL A 547 18.21 -6.68 10.73
CA VAL A 547 17.62 -7.74 9.89
C VAL A 547 16.12 -7.51 9.82
N ASP A 548 15.66 -7.14 8.63
CA ASP A 548 14.23 -6.96 8.35
C ASP A 548 13.58 -8.30 8.02
N GLU A 549 12.33 -8.51 8.45
CA GLU A 549 11.63 -9.79 8.43
C GLU A 549 12.48 -10.91 9.08
N ALA A 550 12.96 -10.62 10.27
CA ALA A 550 13.97 -11.42 10.97
C ALA A 550 13.57 -12.89 11.20
N HIS A 551 12.29 -13.24 11.10
CA HIS A 551 11.81 -14.62 11.19
C HIS A 551 12.39 -15.53 10.08
N HIS A 552 12.89 -14.97 8.98
CA HIS A 552 13.60 -15.75 7.94
C HIS A 552 14.96 -16.32 8.38
N ILE A 553 15.57 -15.83 9.48
CA ILE A 553 16.87 -16.35 10.00
C ILE A 553 16.82 -17.85 10.30
N GLY A 554 15.68 -18.43 10.57
CA GLY A 554 15.50 -19.86 10.75
C GLY A 554 15.80 -20.73 9.52
N ALA A 555 16.01 -20.15 8.34
CA ALA A 555 16.40 -20.91 7.16
C ALA A 555 17.90 -21.26 7.19
N PRO A 556 18.32 -22.44 6.68
CA PRO A 556 19.72 -22.90 6.74
C PRO A 556 20.72 -21.91 6.14
N ALA A 557 20.44 -21.35 4.96
CA ALA A 557 21.31 -20.39 4.29
C ALA A 557 21.44 -19.07 5.09
N PHE A 558 20.32 -18.58 5.64
CA PHE A 558 20.29 -17.39 6.46
C PHE A 558 21.10 -17.51 7.75
N SER A 559 20.98 -18.66 8.44
CA SER A 559 21.75 -18.91 9.65
C SER A 559 23.27 -18.94 9.37
N GLN A 560 23.68 -19.42 8.20
CA GLN A 560 25.10 -19.44 7.81
C GLN A 560 25.66 -18.05 7.47
N PHE A 561 24.83 -17.13 6.97
CA PHE A 561 25.25 -15.74 6.78
C PHE A 561 25.63 -15.08 8.11
N MET A 562 24.91 -15.34 9.18
CA MET A 562 25.14 -14.75 10.51
C MET A 562 26.52 -15.08 11.10
N PHE A 563 27.21 -16.07 10.59
CA PHE A 563 28.65 -16.36 10.92
C PHE A 563 29.63 -15.57 10.08
N LYS A 564 29.21 -14.72 9.16
CA LYS A 564 30.10 -13.83 8.39
C LYS A 564 30.26 -12.47 9.04
N ILE A 565 29.29 -12.08 9.90
CA ILE A 565 29.25 -10.78 10.56
C ILE A 565 28.72 -10.91 11.98
N CYS A 566 29.47 -10.39 12.96
CA CYS A 566 29.05 -10.31 14.37
C CYS A 566 29.37 -8.90 14.90
N PRO A 567 28.57 -7.87 14.52
CA PRO A 567 28.84 -6.49 14.90
C PRO A 567 28.59 -6.26 16.39
N LYS A 568 28.88 -5.06 16.87
CA LYS A 568 28.65 -4.72 18.28
C LYS A 568 27.16 -4.74 18.62
N PHE A 569 26.32 -4.26 17.72
CA PHE A 569 24.87 -4.17 17.92
C PHE A 569 24.08 -4.96 16.86
N THR A 570 22.99 -5.57 17.27
CA THR A 570 22.07 -6.34 16.41
C THR A 570 20.62 -5.94 16.68
N LEU A 571 19.80 -5.82 15.63
CA LEU A 571 18.38 -5.52 15.70
C LEU A 571 17.61 -6.40 14.73
N GLY A 572 16.71 -7.23 15.24
CA GLY A 572 15.73 -7.97 14.44
C GLY A 572 14.39 -7.23 14.40
N LEU A 573 13.82 -7.07 13.22
CA LEU A 573 12.49 -6.52 13.01
C LEU A 573 11.58 -7.63 12.49
N THR A 574 10.44 -7.86 13.13
CA THR A 574 9.45 -8.85 12.67
C THR A 574 8.08 -8.54 13.24
N ALA A 575 7.03 -8.83 12.46
CA ALA A 575 5.65 -8.78 12.94
C ALA A 575 5.21 -10.11 13.59
N THR A 576 5.87 -11.20 13.23
CA THR A 576 5.52 -12.58 13.63
C THR A 576 6.80 -13.35 13.99
N PRO A 577 7.32 -13.22 15.23
CA PRO A 577 8.56 -13.90 15.62
C PRO A 577 8.37 -15.42 15.71
N GLU A 578 7.14 -15.89 15.98
CA GLU A 578 6.85 -17.31 16.11
C GLU A 578 6.88 -18.02 14.77
N ARG A 579 7.68 -19.08 14.70
CA ARG A 579 7.79 -19.97 13.54
C ARG A 579 7.08 -21.30 13.81
N LYS A 580 6.26 -21.72 12.86
CA LYS A 580 5.54 -23.02 12.95
C LYS A 580 6.47 -24.23 12.94
N ASP A 581 7.70 -24.09 12.41
CA ASP A 581 8.70 -25.13 12.36
C ASP A 581 9.57 -25.27 13.65
N GLY A 582 9.23 -24.54 14.71
CA GLY A 582 9.92 -24.61 16.03
C GLY A 582 11.30 -23.97 16.06
N LEU A 583 11.72 -23.29 14.97
CA LEU A 583 13.05 -22.67 14.86
C LEU A 583 13.11 -21.20 15.32
N THR A 584 12.10 -20.70 16.01
CA THR A 584 12.07 -19.34 16.59
C THR A 584 13.31 -19.06 17.46
N ARG A 585 13.82 -20.07 18.18
CA ARG A 585 15.02 -19.94 19.02
C ARG A 585 16.27 -19.47 18.27
N LEU A 586 16.39 -19.75 16.96
CA LEU A 586 17.52 -19.31 16.14
C LEU A 586 17.58 -17.79 16.01
N LEU A 587 16.41 -17.17 15.91
CA LEU A 587 16.28 -15.71 15.88
C LEU A 587 16.94 -15.09 17.13
N TYR A 588 16.61 -15.62 18.29
CA TYR A 588 17.16 -15.13 19.57
C TYR A 588 18.63 -15.49 19.78
N TRP A 589 19.09 -16.62 19.27
CA TRP A 589 20.49 -17.01 19.34
C TRP A 589 21.42 -16.09 18.57
N PHE A 590 20.96 -15.51 17.44
CA PHE A 590 21.76 -14.64 16.59
C PHE A 590 21.58 -13.15 16.89
N LEU A 591 20.36 -12.71 17.15
CA LEU A 591 20.03 -11.27 17.26
C LEU A 591 19.84 -10.78 18.70
N GLY A 592 19.65 -11.70 19.65
CA GLY A 592 19.35 -11.40 21.05
C GLY A 592 17.88 -11.61 21.40
N PRO A 593 17.53 -11.49 22.69
CA PRO A 593 16.17 -11.73 23.15
C PRO A 593 15.20 -10.67 22.62
N GLU A 594 13.91 -11.00 22.58
CA GLU A 594 12.86 -10.04 22.33
C GLU A 594 12.84 -9.01 23.46
N PHE A 595 12.94 -7.72 23.14
CA PHE A 595 12.96 -6.65 24.11
C PHE A 595 11.69 -5.82 24.14
N PHE A 596 10.89 -5.89 23.07
CA PHE A 596 9.61 -5.20 22.97
C PHE A 596 8.67 -5.90 22.00
N ARG A 597 7.41 -6.06 22.40
CA ARG A 597 6.37 -6.73 21.61
C ARG A 597 5.03 -6.04 21.74
N ILE A 598 4.31 -5.96 20.65
CA ILE A 598 2.90 -5.58 20.62
C ILE A 598 2.12 -6.66 19.87
N GLU A 599 1.12 -7.22 20.53
CA GLU A 599 0.25 -8.25 19.94
C GLU A 599 -0.95 -7.63 19.21
N ARG A 600 -1.33 -8.24 18.08
CA ARG A 600 -2.60 -7.89 17.41
C ARG A 600 -3.76 -8.53 18.17
N THR A 601 -4.76 -7.73 18.54
CA THR A 601 -6.08 -8.22 18.87
C THR A 601 -6.83 -8.52 17.57
N ASN A 602 -6.86 -9.78 17.16
CA ASN A 602 -7.57 -10.21 15.94
C ASN A 602 -9.08 -10.19 16.18
N GLN A 603 -9.85 -9.44 15.39
CA GLN A 603 -11.31 -9.40 15.43
C GLN A 603 -11.98 -9.83 14.11
N GLY A 604 -11.28 -10.55 13.24
CA GLY A 604 -11.85 -11.10 12.00
C GLY A 604 -12.32 -12.55 12.18
N THR A 605 -13.57 -12.86 11.85
CA THR A 605 -14.07 -14.24 11.76
C THR A 605 -13.72 -14.83 10.40
N THR A 606 -12.89 -15.87 10.38
CA THR A 606 -12.64 -16.69 9.18
C THR A 606 -13.44 -17.97 9.31
N GLN A 607 -14.33 -18.24 8.36
CA GLN A 607 -15.03 -19.51 8.30
C GLN A 607 -14.21 -20.49 7.45
N VAL A 608 -13.84 -21.63 8.03
CA VAL A 608 -13.15 -22.72 7.34
C VAL A 608 -14.16 -23.85 7.10
N ILE A 609 -14.34 -24.19 5.81
CA ILE A 609 -15.22 -25.31 5.39
C ILE A 609 -14.30 -26.40 4.87
N THR A 610 -14.37 -27.59 5.47
CA THR A 610 -13.60 -28.76 5.03
C THR A 610 -14.49 -29.68 4.25
N LEU A 611 -14.17 -29.90 2.96
CA LEU A 611 -14.81 -30.89 2.11
C LEU A 611 -13.97 -32.17 2.14
N ARG A 612 -14.56 -33.26 2.64
CA ARG A 612 -13.90 -34.58 2.65
C ARG A 612 -14.16 -35.27 1.32
N TYR A 613 -13.10 -35.63 0.61
CA TYR A 613 -13.16 -36.41 -0.64
C TYR A 613 -12.46 -37.74 -0.47
N THR A 614 -13.04 -38.82 -1.02
CA THR A 614 -12.48 -40.16 -1.02
C THR A 614 -12.56 -40.71 -2.45
N ASP A 615 -11.54 -41.43 -2.89
CA ASP A 615 -11.43 -42.02 -4.21
C ASP A 615 -10.84 -43.44 -4.15
N GLU A 616 -11.18 -44.28 -5.12
CA GLU A 616 -10.60 -45.63 -5.25
C GLU A 616 -9.08 -45.58 -5.41
N ALA A 617 -8.53 -44.57 -6.09
CA ALA A 617 -7.09 -44.33 -6.24
C ALA A 617 -6.34 -44.20 -4.90
N PHE A 618 -7.03 -43.90 -3.80
CA PHE A 618 -6.42 -43.85 -2.46
C PHE A 618 -6.26 -45.21 -1.81
N LYS A 619 -6.81 -46.25 -2.40
CA LYS A 619 -6.63 -47.66 -1.97
C LYS A 619 -5.33 -48.26 -2.50
N ASP A 620 -4.76 -47.69 -3.57
CA ASP A 620 -3.50 -48.11 -4.13
C ASP A 620 -2.33 -47.73 -3.23
N ALA A 621 -1.26 -48.51 -3.31
CA ALA A 621 -0.03 -48.18 -2.56
C ALA A 621 0.50 -46.82 -2.96
N PRO A 622 0.84 -45.94 -1.98
CA PRO A 622 1.30 -44.61 -2.30
C PRO A 622 2.62 -44.66 -3.09
N PRO A 623 2.84 -43.75 -4.05
CA PRO A 623 4.09 -43.70 -4.81
C PRO A 623 5.32 -43.58 -3.90
N VAL A 624 6.35 -44.37 -4.20
CA VAL A 624 7.61 -44.39 -3.47
C VAL A 624 8.76 -43.91 -4.35
N THR A 625 9.78 -43.32 -3.71
CA THR A 625 11.04 -42.98 -4.39
C THR A 625 11.84 -44.25 -4.71
N ARG A 626 12.87 -44.14 -5.58
CA ARG A 626 13.83 -45.22 -5.86
C ARG A 626 14.53 -45.81 -4.61
N PHE A 627 14.44 -45.13 -3.47
CA PHE A 627 14.98 -45.56 -2.19
C PHE A 627 13.91 -46.12 -1.23
N GLY A 628 12.70 -46.41 -1.72
CA GLY A 628 11.61 -46.98 -0.93
C GLY A 628 10.93 -46.01 0.05
N LYS A 629 11.21 -44.72 -0.03
CA LYS A 629 10.55 -43.68 0.80
C LYS A 629 9.31 -43.12 0.10
N LEU A 630 8.30 -42.73 0.85
CA LEU A 630 7.12 -42.05 0.32
C LEU A 630 7.50 -40.89 -0.61
N ASN A 631 6.96 -40.89 -1.81
CA ASN A 631 7.15 -39.82 -2.79
C ASN A 631 6.01 -38.80 -2.71
N MET A 632 6.15 -37.81 -1.84
CA MET A 632 5.15 -36.74 -1.67
C MET A 632 4.84 -36.01 -2.97
N ALA A 633 5.87 -35.74 -3.79
CA ALA A 633 5.66 -35.08 -5.08
C ALA A 633 4.80 -35.94 -6.02
N GLY A 634 5.03 -37.27 -6.04
CA GLY A 634 4.23 -38.20 -6.77
C GLY A 634 2.79 -38.31 -6.24
N MET A 635 2.61 -38.34 -4.92
CA MET A 635 1.29 -38.34 -4.29
C MET A 635 0.48 -37.09 -4.65
N ILE A 636 1.09 -35.92 -4.61
CA ILE A 636 0.43 -34.66 -4.99
C ILE A 636 0.03 -34.70 -6.47
N ASN A 637 0.87 -35.28 -7.34
CA ASN A 637 0.53 -35.44 -8.76
C ASN A 637 -0.69 -36.33 -8.95
N VAL A 638 -0.72 -37.51 -8.30
CA VAL A 638 -1.90 -38.42 -8.34
C VAL A 638 -3.16 -37.67 -7.91
N VAL A 639 -3.13 -36.95 -6.80
CA VAL A 639 -4.28 -36.18 -6.29
C VAL A 639 -4.69 -35.07 -7.25
N ALA A 640 -3.74 -34.41 -7.90
CA ALA A 640 -3.99 -33.33 -8.85
C ALA A 640 -4.63 -33.83 -10.17
N GLU A 641 -4.40 -35.10 -10.54
CA GLU A 641 -4.90 -35.74 -11.76
C GLU A 641 -6.32 -36.37 -11.59
N LEU A 642 -6.84 -36.47 -10.37
CA LEU A 642 -8.16 -37.05 -10.10
C LEU A 642 -9.28 -36.18 -10.68
N GLU A 643 -9.88 -36.63 -11.78
CA GLU A 643 -10.90 -35.88 -12.52
C GLU A 643 -12.13 -35.56 -11.66
N ALA A 644 -12.69 -36.54 -10.96
CA ALA A 644 -13.85 -36.32 -10.09
C ALA A 644 -13.60 -35.29 -8.97
N ARG A 645 -12.38 -35.28 -8.40
CA ARG A 645 -11.97 -34.26 -7.45
C ARG A 645 -11.88 -32.85 -8.09
N ASN A 646 -11.35 -32.81 -9.30
CA ASN A 646 -11.24 -31.55 -10.04
C ASN A 646 -12.62 -30.99 -10.42
N VAL A 647 -13.57 -31.86 -10.80
CA VAL A 647 -14.97 -31.48 -10.98
C VAL A 647 -15.59 -30.93 -9.70
N LEU A 648 -15.33 -31.55 -8.55
CA LEU A 648 -15.79 -31.02 -7.25
C LEU A 648 -15.21 -29.62 -6.94
N ILE A 649 -13.93 -29.40 -7.22
CA ILE A 649 -13.29 -28.09 -7.06
C ILE A 649 -13.99 -27.06 -7.95
N VAL A 650 -14.20 -27.36 -9.23
CA VAL A 650 -14.88 -26.46 -10.18
C VAL A 650 -16.33 -26.18 -9.76
N LYS A 651 -17.05 -27.18 -9.26
CA LYS A 651 -18.39 -27.00 -8.70
C LYS A 651 -18.38 -26.02 -7.54
N THR A 652 -17.46 -26.17 -6.59
CA THR A 652 -17.31 -25.28 -5.43
C THR A 652 -16.95 -23.85 -5.86
N VAL A 653 -16.10 -23.69 -6.89
CA VAL A 653 -15.80 -22.40 -7.50
C VAL A 653 -17.07 -21.75 -8.06
N ASN A 654 -17.88 -22.50 -8.81
CA ASN A 654 -19.11 -22.00 -9.42
C ASN A 654 -20.17 -21.61 -8.37
N GLU A 655 -20.29 -22.38 -7.29
CA GLU A 655 -21.16 -22.05 -6.16
C GLU A 655 -20.73 -20.75 -5.49
N ALA A 656 -19.43 -20.54 -5.27
CA ALA A 656 -18.90 -19.29 -4.73
C ALA A 656 -19.16 -18.11 -5.67
N LEU A 657 -18.99 -18.27 -6.99
CA LEU A 657 -19.31 -17.25 -7.99
C LEU A 657 -20.80 -16.91 -8.01
N GLY A 658 -21.68 -17.92 -7.86
CA GLY A 658 -23.14 -17.72 -7.73
C GLY A 658 -23.54 -16.85 -6.54
N ASN A 659 -22.72 -16.86 -5.49
CA ASN A 659 -22.86 -16.02 -4.29
C ASN A 659 -22.10 -14.69 -4.39
N ASN A 660 -21.75 -14.25 -5.60
CA ASN A 660 -20.98 -13.02 -5.87
C ASN A 660 -19.61 -12.95 -5.17
N ARG A 661 -19.00 -14.10 -4.88
CA ARG A 661 -17.68 -14.16 -4.29
C ARG A 661 -16.57 -14.14 -5.33
N ARG A 662 -15.40 -13.66 -4.95
CA ARG A 662 -14.19 -13.73 -5.76
C ARG A 662 -13.25 -14.78 -5.21
N VAL A 663 -12.87 -15.73 -6.07
CA VAL A 663 -12.26 -16.98 -5.64
C VAL A 663 -10.78 -17.03 -6.02
N LEU A 664 -9.94 -17.41 -5.05
CA LEU A 664 -8.58 -17.85 -5.28
C LEU A 664 -8.51 -19.37 -5.17
N VAL A 665 -8.07 -20.02 -6.23
CA VAL A 665 -7.81 -21.47 -6.24
C VAL A 665 -6.30 -21.67 -6.16
N LEU A 666 -5.83 -22.37 -5.13
CA LEU A 666 -4.41 -22.64 -4.89
C LEU A 666 -4.07 -24.08 -5.15
N SER A 667 -3.08 -24.32 -5.99
CA SER A 667 -2.50 -25.64 -6.21
C SER A 667 -0.97 -25.62 -6.03
N ASP A 668 -0.40 -26.78 -5.70
CA ASP A 668 1.05 -26.97 -5.60
C ASP A 668 1.70 -27.28 -6.97
N ARG A 669 0.90 -27.49 -8.02
CA ARG A 669 1.36 -27.88 -9.35
C ARG A 669 0.92 -26.89 -10.43
N ARG A 670 1.88 -26.48 -11.26
CA ARG A 670 1.59 -25.58 -12.40
C ARG A 670 0.62 -26.22 -13.39
N GLU A 671 0.84 -27.49 -13.75
CA GLU A 671 -0.03 -28.23 -14.68
C GLU A 671 -1.47 -28.34 -14.15
N HIS A 672 -1.63 -28.56 -12.85
CA HIS A 672 -2.93 -28.55 -12.21
C HIS A 672 -3.60 -27.16 -12.25
N CYS A 673 -2.83 -26.09 -12.14
CA CYS A 673 -3.36 -24.75 -12.33
C CYS A 673 -3.89 -24.54 -13.75
N PHE A 674 -3.18 -25.00 -14.78
CA PHE A 674 -3.64 -24.95 -16.17
C PHE A 674 -4.90 -25.79 -16.37
N LEU A 675 -4.94 -26.99 -15.82
CA LEU A 675 -6.11 -27.89 -15.91
C LEU A 675 -7.34 -27.22 -15.29
N LEU A 676 -7.24 -26.73 -14.07
CA LEU A 676 -8.35 -26.07 -13.37
C LEU A 676 -8.80 -24.79 -14.07
N GLN A 677 -7.87 -23.99 -14.61
CA GLN A 677 -8.20 -22.80 -15.38
C GLN A 677 -9.00 -23.15 -16.63
N ASN A 678 -8.61 -24.21 -17.36
CA ASN A 678 -9.33 -24.67 -18.53
C ASN A 678 -10.73 -25.19 -18.17
N MET A 679 -10.87 -25.95 -17.08
CA MET A 679 -12.16 -26.49 -16.62
C MET A 679 -13.13 -25.40 -16.14
N ILE A 680 -12.62 -24.34 -15.50
CA ILE A 680 -13.44 -23.18 -15.04
C ILE A 680 -13.80 -22.28 -16.22
N GLY A 681 -12.92 -22.20 -17.24
CA GLY A 681 -13.14 -21.45 -18.47
C GLY A 681 -12.81 -19.96 -18.36
N SER A 682 -13.45 -19.12 -19.17
CA SER A 682 -13.12 -17.69 -19.35
C SER A 682 -13.18 -16.81 -18.08
N LYS A 683 -13.84 -17.31 -17.04
CA LYS A 683 -13.92 -16.61 -15.74
C LYS A 683 -12.65 -16.76 -14.90
N ALA A 684 -11.75 -17.68 -15.26
CA ALA A 684 -10.51 -17.97 -14.55
C ALA A 684 -9.28 -17.48 -15.31
N LYS A 685 -8.36 -16.86 -14.60
CA LYS A 685 -7.04 -16.45 -15.10
C LYS A 685 -5.94 -17.06 -14.23
N LEU A 686 -4.81 -17.38 -14.85
CA LEU A 686 -3.64 -17.91 -14.16
C LEU A 686 -2.84 -16.81 -13.45
N TYR A 687 -2.29 -17.18 -12.30
CA TYR A 687 -1.37 -16.34 -11.54
C TYR A 687 -0.21 -17.21 -11.05
N ILE A 688 0.77 -17.46 -11.94
CA ILE A 688 1.85 -18.43 -11.72
C ILE A 688 3.22 -17.82 -12.03
N GLY A 689 4.28 -18.38 -11.46
CA GLY A 689 5.64 -17.88 -11.65
C GLY A 689 6.06 -17.91 -13.13
N GLY A 690 6.85 -16.88 -13.55
CA GLY A 690 7.32 -16.73 -14.93
C GLY A 690 6.39 -15.93 -15.86
N MET A 691 5.24 -15.48 -15.39
CA MET A 691 4.39 -14.52 -16.11
C MET A 691 4.94 -13.09 -15.99
N LYS A 692 4.71 -12.25 -16.99
CA LYS A 692 5.06 -10.83 -16.95
C LYS A 692 4.18 -10.08 -15.93
N GLU A 693 4.68 -8.99 -15.41
CA GLU A 693 3.95 -8.18 -14.40
C GLU A 693 2.60 -7.67 -14.93
N GLU A 694 2.53 -7.32 -16.22
CA GLU A 694 1.31 -6.88 -16.90
C GLU A 694 0.25 -8.00 -16.94
N ASP A 695 0.66 -9.23 -17.28
CA ASP A 695 -0.22 -10.40 -17.33
C ASP A 695 -0.71 -10.79 -15.93
N LEU A 696 0.14 -10.70 -14.92
CA LEU A 696 -0.24 -10.92 -13.52
C LEU A 696 -1.26 -9.89 -13.05
N ALA A 697 -1.07 -8.61 -13.42
CA ALA A 697 -2.00 -7.54 -13.07
C ALA A 697 -3.36 -7.70 -13.76
N GLU A 698 -3.40 -8.22 -14.99
CA GLU A 698 -4.65 -8.55 -15.70
C GLU A 698 -5.34 -9.75 -15.05
N SER A 699 -4.60 -10.79 -14.70
CA SER A 699 -5.13 -11.99 -14.03
C SER A 699 -5.75 -11.67 -12.67
N ALA A 700 -5.18 -10.70 -11.94
CA ALA A 700 -5.68 -10.24 -10.66
C ALA A 700 -7.10 -9.62 -10.72
N LYS A 701 -7.55 -9.19 -11.89
CA LYS A 701 -8.89 -8.60 -12.11
C LYS A 701 -9.97 -9.66 -12.34
N SER A 702 -9.58 -10.91 -12.60
CA SER A 702 -10.51 -12.00 -12.90
C SER A 702 -11.38 -12.38 -11.70
N PRO A 703 -12.63 -12.82 -11.90
CA PRO A 703 -13.49 -13.37 -10.83
C PRO A 703 -12.87 -14.57 -10.12
N VAL A 704 -12.11 -15.38 -10.87
CA VAL A 704 -11.38 -16.54 -10.34
C VAL A 704 -9.90 -16.40 -10.71
N VAL A 705 -9.04 -16.51 -9.71
CA VAL A 705 -7.59 -16.53 -9.88
C VAL A 705 -7.08 -17.91 -9.52
N VAL A 706 -6.40 -18.58 -10.44
CA VAL A 706 -5.79 -19.90 -10.21
C VAL A 706 -4.29 -19.70 -10.06
N ALA A 707 -3.73 -20.00 -8.89
CA ALA A 707 -2.36 -19.68 -8.54
C ALA A 707 -1.61 -20.86 -7.91
N THR A 708 -0.28 -20.84 -8.00
CA THR A 708 0.55 -21.78 -7.23
C THR A 708 0.72 -21.30 -5.80
N PHE A 709 0.77 -22.23 -4.81
CA PHE A 709 1.03 -21.92 -3.40
C PHE A 709 2.27 -21.06 -3.21
N GLN A 710 3.34 -21.35 -3.94
CA GLN A 710 4.61 -20.64 -3.82
C GLN A 710 4.47 -19.15 -4.17
N LEU A 711 3.79 -18.84 -5.28
CA LEU A 711 3.62 -17.45 -5.69
C LEU A 711 2.58 -16.72 -4.81
N ALA A 712 1.55 -17.44 -4.36
CA ALA A 712 0.54 -16.90 -3.46
C ALA A 712 1.11 -16.57 -2.08
N HIS A 713 2.01 -17.40 -1.55
CA HIS A 713 2.65 -17.19 -0.25
C HIS A 713 3.59 -15.97 -0.25
N GLU A 714 4.30 -15.72 -1.36
CA GLU A 714 5.37 -14.73 -1.41
C GLU A 714 5.00 -13.41 -2.11
N GLY A 715 3.85 -13.34 -2.81
CA GLY A 715 3.57 -12.17 -3.63
C GLY A 715 2.15 -12.03 -4.15
N LEU A 716 1.22 -12.91 -3.78
CA LEU A 716 -0.17 -12.76 -4.17
C LEU A 716 -0.82 -11.65 -3.33
N ASP A 717 -1.10 -10.54 -3.99
CA ASP A 717 -1.77 -9.41 -3.38
C ASP A 717 -2.97 -9.01 -4.25
N ILE A 718 -4.05 -9.78 -4.13
CA ILE A 718 -5.31 -9.56 -4.84
C ILE A 718 -6.42 -9.34 -3.80
N PRO A 719 -6.71 -8.07 -3.46
CA PRO A 719 -7.56 -7.70 -2.33
C PRO A 719 -9.02 -8.09 -2.45
N VAL A 720 -9.48 -8.28 -3.69
CA VAL A 720 -10.87 -8.59 -3.98
C VAL A 720 -11.23 -10.05 -3.75
N LEU A 721 -10.24 -10.90 -3.47
CA LEU A 721 -10.44 -12.30 -3.14
C LEU A 721 -10.98 -12.43 -1.71
N ASP A 722 -12.15 -13.00 -1.58
CA ASP A 722 -12.84 -13.23 -0.31
C ASP A 722 -13.00 -14.72 0.02
N THR A 723 -12.69 -15.58 -0.93
CA THR A 723 -12.81 -17.03 -0.82
C THR A 723 -11.54 -17.69 -1.32
N VAL A 724 -10.99 -18.62 -0.55
CA VAL A 724 -9.80 -19.41 -0.95
C VAL A 724 -10.21 -20.88 -1.01
N ILE A 725 -9.91 -21.54 -2.12
CA ILE A 725 -10.06 -22.98 -2.29
C ILE A 725 -8.67 -23.59 -2.40
N LEU A 726 -8.36 -24.51 -1.50
CA LEU A 726 -7.10 -25.25 -1.51
C LEU A 726 -7.31 -26.52 -2.36
N ALA A 727 -6.73 -26.51 -3.56
CA ALA A 727 -6.91 -27.55 -4.57
C ALA A 727 -5.79 -28.59 -4.55
#